data_bd6234e033899c999e362caa8c28b9b1
#
_entry.id   bd6234e033899c999e362caa8c28b9b1
#
_cell.length_a   1.000
_cell.length_b   1.000
_cell.length_c   1.000
_cell.angle_alpha   90.00
_cell.angle_beta   90.00
_cell.angle_gamma   90.00
#
_symmetry.space_group_name_H-M   'P 1'
#
loop_
_entity.id
_entity.type
_entity.pdbx_description
1 polymer ?
#
loop_
_entity_poly.entity_id
_entity_poly.type
_entity_poly.pdbx_seq_one_letter_code
_entity_poly.pdbx_strand_id
1 'polypeptide(L)'
;DSKTGNSGYADYALFIGEKLVGIVEAKKKHTNISSVLDGQCKDYAKMIKPEHQKYVINRFGAYMVPFLYATNGRPYIKQYEQMSGIWCLDVREPLNAPKALSGWSTPEGIEQALEKDIVEADKKLASTGYEVLQDPDGLNLRYYQIEAIQAAEKAIAEHKQTALFAMATGTGKTRTVLGMIYRFLDAGRFKRILYLVDRTSLGDQTMDTFKEVKLKELLTLNQMYDVKSLEDKEFEKDTRVHIATVQSLVKRIMYNVSEKSLGVSDYDLIIVDEAHRGYILDKEMGDDEVLYRDQNDFRSKYRAVIDYFDAVKIALTATPALHTTEIFGKPVYSYDYRTAVIDGFLVDHDAPHIIKTKLSEEGISFEKGSTVPIYDPVTNEITNSSELEDDLKFEVEDFNRRVVNENFNKTVLAEIAKDIDPNEKGKTLIFAVDDAHADMITQILKDYYTDLGISEEAVMKITGSIENGNPVKIKEAIRRFKNETYPNIVVTVDLLTTGIDVEEIVNLVFMRRIRSRILFEQMLGRATRLCPEIGKNHFEIYDAVGVYNALEPVSTMKPVVANPTTTFDDLIDGIDLLDSDRARENQIDLIIAKMRRNMSQMSDEYREQFEQLSGGLTPKQFVEKLHKMPVDKAIETVKHNKQALEYVRRMPKEREKFLSDEEDKLTSHTRGYGNATKPEDYLKEFRDFIDNNLNEIVALNIVATRPKELTRKSLKELKTILDREHFSETMLQTAWKEMTNEDIAADIISFIRQRSIGDVLISKDDRIHNAIAKTKANHPELSKIQLGWLDRIEAQLLKEVVLNRETFDSEAFKNKGGYNAVNKAFGQKLDEFIDEI
;
A
#
# COMPACT_ATOMS: atom_id res chain seq x y z
N ASP A 1 29.08 44.50 -7.49
CA ASP A 1 29.94 43.49 -6.88
C ASP A 1 30.06 43.82 -5.40
N SER A 2 29.44 43.00 -4.52
CA SER A 2 29.44 43.27 -3.08
C SER A 2 30.81 43.28 -2.43
N LYS A 3 31.82 42.70 -3.09
CA LYS A 3 33.21 42.66 -2.66
C LYS A 3 34.02 43.93 -2.99
N THR A 4 33.52 44.76 -3.88
CA THR A 4 34.23 45.94 -4.36
C THR A 4 33.56 47.28 -3.99
N GLY A 5 32.39 47.21 -3.28
CA GLY A 5 31.64 48.44 -2.91
C GLY A 5 30.91 49.13 -4.07
N ASN A 6 30.92 48.57 -5.27
CA ASN A 6 30.19 49.08 -6.43
C ASN A 6 28.76 48.53 -6.44
N SER A 7 27.79 49.35 -6.88
CA SER A 7 26.40 48.95 -7.08
C SER A 7 26.31 47.86 -8.14
N GLY A 8 25.80 46.69 -7.76
CA GLY A 8 25.47 45.61 -8.68
C GLY A 8 24.08 45.77 -9.28
N TYR A 9 23.81 45.11 -10.40
CA TYR A 9 22.52 45.05 -11.06
C TYR A 9 22.09 43.58 -11.15
N ALA A 10 20.85 43.27 -10.74
CA ALA A 10 20.23 41.98 -11.10
C ALA A 10 19.92 41.97 -12.58
N ASP A 11 20.04 40.84 -13.26
CA ASP A 11 19.74 40.74 -14.67
C ASP A 11 18.24 41.06 -14.95
N TYR A 12 17.34 40.56 -14.08
CA TYR A 12 15.90 40.85 -14.18
C TYR A 12 15.26 41.04 -12.79
N ALA A 13 14.25 41.89 -12.73
CA ALA A 13 13.36 42.05 -11.58
C ALA A 13 11.94 41.64 -11.98
N LEU A 14 11.32 40.81 -11.14
CA LEU A 14 9.97 40.30 -11.34
C LEU A 14 8.97 41.16 -10.56
N PHE A 15 7.90 41.55 -11.23
CA PHE A 15 6.84 42.38 -10.65
C PHE A 15 5.47 41.75 -10.87
N ILE A 16 4.60 41.86 -9.86
CA ILE A 16 3.17 41.65 -9.99
C ILE A 16 2.47 42.99 -9.68
N GLY A 17 1.95 43.60 -10.72
CA GLY A 17 1.55 45.02 -10.63
C GLY A 17 2.76 45.90 -10.28
N GLU A 18 2.65 46.66 -9.19
CA GLU A 18 3.75 47.50 -8.68
C GLU A 18 4.58 46.84 -7.58
N LYS A 19 4.35 45.59 -7.26
CA LYS A 19 5.03 44.84 -6.21
C LYS A 19 6.25 44.10 -6.75
N LEU A 20 7.42 44.41 -6.22
CA LEU A 20 8.66 43.69 -6.51
C LEU A 20 8.63 42.33 -5.79
N VAL A 21 8.40 41.24 -6.54
CA VAL A 21 8.22 39.87 -5.97
C VAL A 21 9.46 39.01 -6.11
N GLY A 22 10.32 39.28 -7.06
CA GLY A 22 11.50 38.44 -7.29
C GLY A 22 12.62 39.14 -8.06
N ILE A 23 13.79 38.53 -8.00
CA ILE A 23 14.95 38.86 -8.83
C ILE A 23 15.47 37.61 -9.51
N VAL A 24 15.97 37.74 -10.73
CA VAL A 24 16.56 36.67 -11.52
C VAL A 24 17.95 36.99 -11.92
N GLU A 25 18.86 36.06 -11.75
CA GLU A 25 20.23 36.11 -12.24
C GLU A 25 20.43 35.06 -13.34
N ALA A 26 20.80 35.52 -14.54
CA ALA A 26 21.04 34.68 -15.71
C ALA A 26 22.54 34.41 -15.88
N LYS A 27 22.90 33.16 -16.11
CA LYS A 27 24.31 32.76 -16.26
C LYS A 27 24.57 31.96 -17.54
N LYS A 28 25.84 31.86 -17.91
CA LYS A 28 26.25 31.03 -19.06
C LYS A 28 25.98 29.56 -18.76
N LYS A 29 25.72 28.76 -19.82
CA LYS A 29 25.34 27.34 -19.75
C LYS A 29 26.25 26.45 -18.90
N HIS A 30 27.48 26.80 -18.64
CA HIS A 30 28.44 25.99 -17.88
C HIS A 30 28.65 26.48 -16.43
N THR A 31 27.85 27.44 -15.96
CA THR A 31 27.94 27.96 -14.61
C THR A 31 27.12 27.13 -13.63
N ASN A 32 27.68 26.85 -12.46
CA ASN A 32 26.92 26.28 -11.33
C ASN A 32 25.92 27.33 -10.83
N ILE A 33 24.64 27.02 -10.91
CA ILE A 33 23.56 27.96 -10.65
C ILE A 33 23.25 28.09 -9.16
N SER A 34 23.38 26.98 -8.41
CA SER A 34 23.06 26.96 -6.98
C SER A 34 23.91 27.94 -6.18
N SER A 35 25.21 28.05 -6.51
CA SER A 35 26.11 28.97 -5.85
C SER A 35 25.82 30.44 -6.16
N VAL A 36 25.18 30.74 -7.27
CA VAL A 36 24.76 32.11 -7.67
C VAL A 36 23.65 32.62 -6.76
N LEU A 37 22.71 31.74 -6.39
CA LEU A 37 21.63 32.09 -5.44
C LEU A 37 22.20 32.50 -4.08
N ASP A 38 23.10 31.71 -3.53
CA ASP A 38 23.69 31.93 -2.20
C ASP A 38 24.59 33.18 -2.14
N GLY A 39 25.16 33.59 -3.26
CA GLY A 39 25.98 34.78 -3.37
C GLY A 39 25.21 35.98 -3.89
N GLN A 40 25.22 36.15 -5.23
CA GLN A 40 24.76 37.36 -5.91
C GLN A 40 23.29 37.68 -5.65
N CYS A 41 22.38 36.71 -5.77
CA CYS A 41 20.96 36.97 -5.61
C CYS A 41 20.62 37.42 -4.18
N LYS A 42 21.21 36.80 -3.16
CA LYS A 42 21.03 37.21 -1.75
C LYS A 42 21.55 38.62 -1.49
N ASP A 43 22.68 38.98 -2.08
CA ASP A 43 23.25 40.32 -1.91
C ASP A 43 22.39 41.40 -2.57
N TYR A 44 21.84 41.13 -3.76
CA TYR A 44 20.92 42.08 -4.43
C TYR A 44 19.61 42.25 -3.67
N ALA A 45 19.09 41.15 -3.09
CA ALA A 45 17.85 41.19 -2.30
C ALA A 45 17.97 41.99 -1.01
N LYS A 46 19.18 42.15 -0.46
CA LYS A 46 19.45 43.00 0.73
C LYS A 46 19.54 44.48 0.44
N MET A 47 19.90 44.86 -0.78
CA MET A 47 20.30 46.23 -1.14
C MET A 47 19.49 46.77 -2.31
N ILE A 48 18.24 47.20 -2.05
CA ILE A 48 17.43 47.92 -3.03
C ILE A 48 17.66 49.40 -2.88
N LYS A 49 17.96 50.08 -4.02
CA LYS A 49 18.21 51.54 -4.03
C LYS A 49 17.00 52.29 -3.49
N PRO A 50 17.21 53.46 -2.82
CA PRO A 50 16.10 54.25 -2.22
C PRO A 50 14.98 54.59 -3.21
N GLU A 51 15.33 54.88 -4.45
CA GLU A 51 14.38 55.19 -5.54
C GLU A 51 13.43 54.07 -5.93
N HIS A 52 13.82 52.82 -5.64
CA HIS A 52 13.04 51.60 -5.93
C HIS A 52 12.35 51.00 -4.68
N GLN A 53 12.61 51.51 -3.48
CA GLN A 53 12.01 51.00 -2.26
C GLN A 53 10.47 51.08 -2.24
N LYS A 54 9.87 51.98 -3.02
CA LYS A 54 8.40 52.05 -3.15
C LYS A 54 7.75 50.79 -3.71
N TYR A 55 8.51 49.93 -4.38
CA TYR A 55 8.06 48.66 -4.94
C TYR A 55 8.26 47.48 -3.98
N VAL A 56 8.99 47.68 -2.87
CA VAL A 56 9.25 46.65 -1.89
C VAL A 56 7.99 46.35 -1.07
N ILE A 57 7.55 45.09 -1.05
CA ILE A 57 6.31 44.68 -0.36
C ILE A 57 6.48 44.73 1.15
N ASN A 58 7.59 44.11 1.64
CA ASN A 58 7.91 43.97 3.04
C ASN A 58 9.41 43.66 3.22
N ARG A 59 9.85 43.61 4.47
CA ARG A 59 11.19 43.13 4.83
C ARG A 59 11.07 41.71 5.40
N PHE A 60 11.87 40.79 4.87
CA PHE A 60 11.96 39.40 5.23
C PHE A 60 13.34 39.16 5.89
N GLY A 61 13.44 39.42 7.17
CA GLY A 61 14.75 39.45 7.83
C GLY A 61 15.70 40.50 7.21
N ALA A 62 16.80 40.07 6.65
CA ALA A 62 17.77 40.94 5.95
C ALA A 62 17.37 41.29 4.51
N TYR A 63 16.34 40.64 3.93
CA TYR A 63 15.99 40.72 2.53
C TYR A 63 14.78 41.65 2.28
N MET A 64 14.77 42.30 1.14
CA MET A 64 13.69 43.17 0.66
C MET A 64 12.93 42.56 -0.52
N VAL A 65 13.34 41.41 -1.03
CA VAL A 65 12.72 40.72 -2.15
C VAL A 65 12.46 39.27 -1.69
N PRO A 66 11.22 38.77 -1.80
CA PRO A 66 10.86 37.45 -1.24
C PRO A 66 11.40 36.25 -2.01
N PHE A 67 11.47 36.33 -3.35
CA PHE A 67 11.85 35.20 -4.19
C PHE A 67 13.12 35.49 -5.01
N LEU A 68 14.09 34.60 -4.89
CA LEU A 68 15.36 34.68 -5.61
C LEU A 68 15.43 33.57 -6.65
N TYR A 69 15.78 33.91 -7.88
CA TYR A 69 15.93 32.96 -8.97
C TYR A 69 17.28 33.05 -9.63
N ALA A 70 17.81 31.91 -10.06
CA ALA A 70 19.00 31.85 -10.91
C ALA A 70 18.79 30.77 -11.98
N THR A 71 19.28 31.03 -13.21
CA THR A 71 19.19 30.09 -14.33
C THR A 71 20.38 30.25 -15.28
N ASN A 72 20.69 29.15 -16.00
CA ASN A 72 21.64 29.18 -17.12
C ASN A 72 20.98 28.77 -18.46
N GLY A 73 19.65 28.78 -18.51
CA GLY A 73 18.86 28.42 -19.69
C GLY A 73 18.88 26.96 -20.09
N ARG A 74 19.41 26.06 -19.23
CA ARG A 74 19.30 24.63 -19.44
C ARG A 74 17.98 24.11 -18.85
N PRO A 75 17.26 23.21 -19.52
CA PRO A 75 16.17 22.47 -18.91
C PRO A 75 16.65 21.73 -17.66
N TYR A 76 15.77 21.47 -16.72
CA TYR A 76 16.09 20.70 -15.53
C TYR A 76 16.53 19.27 -15.90
N ILE A 77 17.68 18.86 -15.39
CA ILE A 77 18.25 17.52 -15.54
C ILE A 77 18.73 17.06 -14.17
N LYS A 78 18.09 16.06 -13.59
CA LYS A 78 18.34 15.58 -12.22
C LYS A 78 19.82 15.20 -11.98
N GLN A 79 20.47 14.59 -12.97
CA GLN A 79 21.89 14.19 -12.91
C GLN A 79 22.86 15.40 -12.86
N TYR A 80 22.40 16.55 -13.33
CA TYR A 80 23.16 17.81 -13.34
C TYR A 80 22.36 18.92 -12.64
N GLU A 81 21.75 18.60 -11.52
CA GLU A 81 20.84 19.48 -10.80
C GLU A 81 21.45 20.87 -10.56
N GLN A 82 22.69 20.95 -10.06
CA GLN A 82 23.36 22.22 -9.77
C GLN A 82 23.65 23.09 -11.00
N MET A 83 23.61 22.51 -12.20
CA MET A 83 23.94 23.16 -13.47
C MET A 83 22.78 23.20 -14.45
N SER A 84 21.56 22.95 -13.99
CA SER A 84 20.37 22.86 -14.83
C SER A 84 19.11 23.37 -14.11
N GLY A 85 18.05 23.66 -14.87
CA GLY A 85 16.79 24.12 -14.34
C GLY A 85 16.77 25.60 -13.96
N ILE A 86 15.79 25.95 -13.17
CA ILE A 86 15.60 27.28 -12.59
C ILE A 86 15.74 27.10 -11.08
N TRP A 87 16.84 27.62 -10.53
CA TRP A 87 17.03 27.58 -9.09
C TRP A 87 16.24 28.69 -8.42
N CYS A 88 15.56 28.35 -7.34
CA CYS A 88 14.68 29.24 -6.59
C CYS A 88 14.99 29.15 -5.09
N LEU A 89 14.90 30.29 -4.40
CA LEU A 89 14.94 30.41 -2.95
C LEU A 89 13.87 31.39 -2.49
N ASP A 90 12.95 30.91 -1.64
CA ASP A 90 12.03 31.74 -0.88
C ASP A 90 12.72 32.17 0.43
N VAL A 91 13.10 33.44 0.55
CA VAL A 91 13.85 33.97 1.70
C VAL A 91 12.95 34.42 2.87
N ARG A 92 11.65 34.28 2.74
CA ARG A 92 10.69 34.63 3.82
C ARG A 92 10.85 33.71 5.02
N GLU A 93 11.23 32.46 4.75
CA GLU A 93 11.52 31.47 5.78
C GLU A 93 13.01 31.19 5.86
N PRO A 94 13.66 31.43 7.01
CA PRO A 94 15.11 31.27 7.17
C PRO A 94 15.63 29.86 6.95
N LEU A 95 14.77 28.83 7.13
CA LEU A 95 15.11 27.42 6.99
C LEU A 95 14.93 26.88 5.57
N ASN A 96 14.39 27.68 4.64
CA ASN A 96 14.28 27.27 3.26
C ASN A 96 15.66 27.10 2.60
N ALA A 97 15.84 25.98 1.91
CA ALA A 97 17.01 25.70 1.11
C ALA A 97 16.77 26.06 -0.36
N PRO A 98 17.80 26.52 -1.09
CA PRO A 98 17.72 26.65 -2.54
C PRO A 98 17.33 25.31 -3.20
N LYS A 99 16.46 25.37 -4.21
CA LYS A 99 15.98 24.19 -4.95
C LYS A 99 15.88 24.46 -6.45
N ALA A 100 16.07 23.42 -7.24
CA ALA A 100 15.91 23.49 -8.68
C ALA A 100 14.46 23.19 -9.09
N LEU A 101 13.88 24.03 -9.93
CA LEU A 101 12.53 23.88 -10.47
C LEU A 101 12.60 23.43 -11.94
N SER A 102 11.60 22.67 -12.37
CA SER A 102 11.44 22.22 -13.75
C SER A 102 10.96 23.32 -14.71
N GLY A 103 10.41 24.43 -14.17
CA GLY A 103 9.87 25.55 -14.92
C GLY A 103 9.75 26.82 -14.07
N TRP A 104 9.26 27.89 -14.65
CA TRP A 104 8.98 29.15 -13.93
C TRP A 104 7.69 29.06 -13.14
N SER A 105 7.68 29.71 -11.97
CA SER A 105 6.45 29.94 -11.22
C SER A 105 5.55 30.89 -12.01
N THR A 106 4.25 30.63 -12.02
CA THR A 106 3.26 31.55 -12.61
C THR A 106 3.06 32.77 -11.71
N PRO A 107 2.60 33.91 -12.25
CA PRO A 107 2.26 35.09 -11.44
C PRO A 107 1.26 34.74 -10.32
N GLU A 108 0.24 33.94 -10.64
CA GLU A 108 -0.77 33.46 -9.69
C GLU A 108 -0.16 32.57 -8.61
N GLY A 109 0.81 31.71 -8.96
CA GLY A 109 1.52 30.87 -8.01
C GLY A 109 2.40 31.67 -7.05
N ILE A 110 3.02 32.75 -7.54
CA ILE A 110 3.79 33.69 -6.72
C ILE A 110 2.85 34.47 -5.79
N GLU A 111 1.69 34.96 -6.27
CA GLU A 111 0.67 35.59 -5.43
C GLU A 111 0.20 34.68 -4.31
N GLN A 112 -0.15 33.44 -4.64
CA GLN A 112 -0.55 32.44 -3.66
C GLN A 112 0.54 32.16 -2.62
N ALA A 113 1.79 32.09 -3.07
CA ALA A 113 2.91 31.94 -2.15
C ALA A 113 3.05 33.15 -1.21
N LEU A 114 2.89 34.39 -1.73
CA LEU A 114 2.95 35.61 -0.91
C LEU A 114 1.83 35.71 0.13
N GLU A 115 0.66 35.16 -0.16
CA GLU A 115 -0.48 35.14 0.78
C GLU A 115 -0.30 34.16 1.95
N LYS A 116 0.68 33.25 1.86
CA LYS A 116 0.91 32.26 2.92
C LYS A 116 1.73 32.83 4.05
N ASP A 117 1.21 32.68 5.25
CA ASP A 117 1.98 32.80 6.50
C ASP A 117 2.20 31.40 7.07
N ILE A 118 3.32 30.81 6.70
CA ILE A 118 3.69 29.42 7.09
C ILE A 118 3.84 29.32 8.60
N VAL A 119 4.43 30.34 9.25
CA VAL A 119 4.67 30.35 10.70
C VAL A 119 3.36 30.35 11.45
N GLU A 120 2.42 31.21 11.05
CA GLU A 120 1.10 31.26 11.67
C GLU A 120 0.28 30.01 11.40
N ALA A 121 0.35 29.47 10.19
CA ALA A 121 -0.31 28.21 9.84
C ALA A 121 0.22 27.03 10.67
N ASP A 122 1.54 26.91 10.84
CA ASP A 122 2.16 25.85 11.64
C ASP A 122 1.80 26.02 13.13
N LYS A 123 1.73 27.26 13.67
CA LYS A 123 1.23 27.51 15.01
C LYS A 123 -0.25 27.11 15.17
N LYS A 124 -1.07 27.43 14.17
CA LYS A 124 -2.49 27.05 14.17
C LYS A 124 -2.64 25.52 14.16
N LEU A 125 -1.88 24.81 13.34
CA LEU A 125 -1.86 23.34 13.33
C LEU A 125 -1.47 22.79 14.71
N ALA A 126 -0.41 23.31 15.31
CA ALA A 126 0.07 22.85 16.61
C ALA A 126 -0.90 23.14 17.77
N SER A 127 -1.69 24.22 17.67
CA SER A 127 -2.62 24.64 18.73
C SER A 127 -4.05 24.11 18.58
N THR A 128 -4.42 23.65 17.37
CA THR A 128 -5.77 23.14 17.10
C THR A 128 -5.86 21.67 17.49
N GLY A 129 -6.80 21.30 18.34
CA GLY A 129 -7.05 19.90 18.70
C GLY A 129 -7.58 19.04 17.55
N TYR A 130 -7.79 17.77 17.83
CA TYR A 130 -8.24 16.77 16.84
C TYR A 130 -9.70 16.34 17.05
N GLU A 131 -10.43 16.97 17.95
CA GLU A 131 -11.78 16.61 18.37
C GLU A 131 -12.77 16.57 17.18
N VAL A 132 -12.64 17.54 16.25
CA VAL A 132 -13.47 17.59 15.03
C VAL A 132 -13.27 16.36 14.14
N LEU A 133 -12.06 15.80 14.11
CA LEU A 133 -11.76 14.62 13.31
C LEU A 133 -12.23 13.32 13.97
N GLN A 134 -12.44 13.34 15.27
CA GLN A 134 -12.89 12.19 16.07
C GLN A 134 -14.40 12.19 16.29
N ASP A 135 -15.11 13.21 15.81
CA ASP A 135 -16.56 13.31 15.92
C ASP A 135 -17.25 12.07 15.34
N PRO A 136 -18.05 11.31 16.11
CA PRO A 136 -18.75 10.12 15.64
C PRO A 136 -19.72 10.39 14.48
N ASP A 137 -20.30 11.58 14.41
CA ASP A 137 -21.20 12.01 13.34
C ASP A 137 -20.44 12.54 12.10
N GLY A 138 -19.11 12.63 12.20
CA GLY A 138 -18.21 13.16 11.20
C GLY A 138 -17.23 12.11 10.62
N LEU A 139 -15.93 12.47 10.61
CA LEU A 139 -14.88 11.57 10.17
C LEU A 139 -14.69 10.34 11.05
N ASN A 140 -14.96 10.49 12.34
CA ASN A 140 -14.80 9.42 13.33
C ASN A 140 -13.43 8.70 13.21
N LEU A 141 -12.35 9.50 13.17
CA LEU A 141 -11.01 8.97 13.01
C LEU A 141 -10.55 8.23 14.26
N ARG A 142 -9.97 7.09 14.06
CA ARG A 142 -9.36 6.26 15.09
C ARG A 142 -8.01 6.84 15.51
N TYR A 143 -7.53 6.47 16.68
CA TYR A 143 -6.29 6.98 17.26
C TYR A 143 -5.09 6.93 16.30
N TYR A 144 -4.89 5.79 15.61
CA TYR A 144 -3.77 5.59 14.69
C TYR A 144 -3.84 6.50 13.44
N GLN A 145 -5.06 6.90 13.03
CA GLN A 145 -5.26 7.85 11.95
C GLN A 145 -4.90 9.26 12.39
N ILE A 146 -5.22 9.61 13.66
CA ILE A 146 -4.78 10.87 14.26
C ILE A 146 -3.25 10.89 14.38
N GLU A 147 -2.62 9.80 14.85
CA GLU A 147 -1.16 9.70 14.91
C GLU A 147 -0.51 9.88 13.52
N ALA A 148 -1.12 9.32 12.46
CA ALA A 148 -0.66 9.54 11.09
C ALA A 148 -0.74 11.03 10.70
N ILE A 149 -1.82 11.72 11.05
CA ILE A 149 -1.97 13.16 10.79
C ILE A 149 -0.93 13.96 11.59
N GLN A 150 -0.72 13.65 12.85
CA GLN A 150 0.32 14.26 13.68
C GLN A 150 1.72 14.06 13.10
N ALA A 151 2.01 12.87 12.60
CA ALA A 151 3.28 12.59 11.93
C ALA A 151 3.44 13.39 10.63
N ALA A 152 2.34 13.63 9.89
CA ALA A 152 2.36 14.49 8.70
C ALA A 152 2.64 15.96 9.08
N GLU A 153 1.94 16.49 10.08
CA GLU A 153 2.13 17.86 10.57
C GLU A 153 3.55 18.07 11.08
N LYS A 154 4.07 17.10 11.83
CA LYS A 154 5.47 17.12 12.31
C LYS A 154 6.47 17.10 11.14
N ALA A 155 6.29 16.24 10.15
CA ALA A 155 7.18 16.18 9.00
C ALA A 155 7.19 17.51 8.21
N ILE A 156 6.02 18.16 8.09
CA ILE A 156 5.88 19.46 7.43
C ILE A 156 6.54 20.57 8.26
N ALA A 157 6.34 20.58 9.58
CA ALA A 157 6.99 21.54 10.47
C ALA A 157 8.52 21.37 10.51
N GLU A 158 9.02 20.15 10.27
CA GLU A 158 10.45 19.86 10.07
C GLU A 158 10.95 20.18 8.64
N HIS A 159 10.16 20.86 7.82
CA HIS A 159 10.46 21.24 6.43
C HIS A 159 10.80 20.06 5.49
N LYS A 160 10.32 18.84 5.79
CA LYS A 160 10.47 17.71 4.89
C LYS A 160 9.65 17.96 3.62
N GLN A 161 10.30 17.80 2.46
CA GLN A 161 9.66 17.94 1.16
C GLN A 161 8.91 16.69 0.73
N THR A 162 9.22 15.56 1.35
CA THR A 162 8.58 14.27 1.09
C THR A 162 8.26 13.56 2.40
N ALA A 163 7.12 12.88 2.47
CA ALA A 163 6.72 12.06 3.61
C ALA A 163 5.97 10.82 3.12
N LEU A 164 6.39 9.64 3.59
CA LEU A 164 5.79 8.35 3.27
C LEU A 164 5.01 7.82 4.47
N PHE A 165 3.78 7.36 4.23
CA PHE A 165 2.91 6.73 5.21
C PHE A 165 2.61 5.29 4.80
N ALA A 166 3.02 4.35 5.62
CA ALA A 166 2.73 2.94 5.44
C ALA A 166 1.51 2.57 6.28
N MET A 167 0.35 2.43 5.67
CA MET A 167 -0.90 2.06 6.35
C MET A 167 -1.56 0.90 5.63
N ALA A 168 -1.89 -0.17 6.34
CA ALA A 168 -2.48 -1.37 5.77
C ALA A 168 -3.78 -1.10 4.99
N THR A 169 -4.11 -1.98 4.05
CA THR A 169 -5.40 -1.95 3.36
C THR A 169 -6.53 -2.14 4.37
N GLY A 170 -7.63 -1.39 4.21
CA GLY A 170 -8.76 -1.47 5.14
C GLY A 170 -8.66 -0.56 6.38
N THR A 171 -7.52 0.09 6.63
CA THR A 171 -7.33 0.98 7.79
C THR A 171 -7.83 2.42 7.58
N GLY A 172 -8.54 2.69 6.49
CA GLY A 172 -9.17 3.98 6.24
C GLY A 172 -8.22 5.08 5.76
N LYS A 173 -7.22 4.75 4.93
CA LYS A 173 -6.27 5.71 4.32
C LYS A 173 -6.97 6.95 3.75
N THR A 174 -8.03 6.77 2.96
CA THR A 174 -8.79 7.88 2.35
C THR A 174 -9.38 8.82 3.39
N ARG A 175 -9.94 8.30 4.50
CA ARG A 175 -10.45 9.13 5.61
C ARG A 175 -9.33 9.88 6.32
N THR A 176 -8.18 9.23 6.52
CA THR A 176 -6.98 9.87 7.10
C THR A 176 -6.52 11.03 6.23
N VAL A 177 -6.46 10.83 4.91
CA VAL A 177 -6.11 11.90 3.94
C VAL A 177 -7.13 13.03 3.98
N LEU A 178 -8.42 12.73 4.05
CA LEU A 178 -9.46 13.76 4.16
C LEU A 178 -9.26 14.62 5.41
N GLY A 179 -8.92 13.99 6.54
CA GLY A 179 -8.55 14.70 7.77
C GLY A 179 -7.30 15.57 7.61
N MET A 180 -6.26 15.08 6.93
CA MET A 180 -5.05 15.86 6.61
C MET A 180 -5.39 17.07 5.74
N ILE A 181 -6.13 16.86 4.64
CA ILE A 181 -6.54 17.93 3.72
C ILE A 181 -7.33 19.00 4.46
N TYR A 182 -8.31 18.58 5.25
CA TYR A 182 -9.13 19.52 6.03
C TYR A 182 -8.25 20.39 6.96
N ARG A 183 -7.38 19.79 7.76
CA ARG A 183 -6.53 20.51 8.70
C ARG A 183 -5.57 21.46 8.00
N PHE A 184 -4.96 21.03 6.91
CA PHE A 184 -4.02 21.84 6.14
C PHE A 184 -4.70 23.04 5.47
N LEU A 185 -5.91 22.86 4.96
CA LEU A 185 -6.69 23.96 4.37
C LEU A 185 -7.25 24.90 5.45
N ASP A 186 -7.78 24.38 6.56
CA ASP A 186 -8.30 25.20 7.68
C ASP A 186 -7.18 26.05 8.33
N ALA A 187 -6.00 25.49 8.46
CA ALA A 187 -4.84 26.23 8.96
C ALA A 187 -4.27 27.23 7.92
N GLY A 188 -4.63 27.11 6.64
CA GLY A 188 -4.03 27.90 5.55
C GLY A 188 -2.60 27.49 5.19
N ARG A 189 -2.17 26.26 5.61
CA ARG A 189 -0.79 25.81 5.39
C ARG A 189 -0.51 25.51 3.93
N PHE A 190 -1.52 25.05 3.19
CA PHE A 190 -1.49 24.85 1.75
C PHE A 190 -2.70 25.54 1.10
N LYS A 191 -2.52 25.99 -0.12
CA LYS A 191 -3.54 26.73 -0.89
C LYS A 191 -4.25 25.86 -1.92
N ARG A 192 -3.50 24.99 -2.61
CA ARG A 192 -4.07 24.06 -3.59
C ARG A 192 -3.40 22.72 -3.53
N ILE A 193 -4.21 21.71 -3.25
CA ILE A 193 -3.79 20.32 -3.03
C ILE A 193 -4.13 19.50 -4.27
N LEU A 194 -3.13 18.79 -4.80
CA LEU A 194 -3.32 17.78 -5.82
C LEU A 194 -3.41 16.40 -5.15
N TYR A 195 -4.53 15.73 -5.34
CA TYR A 195 -4.71 14.35 -4.91
C TYR A 195 -4.58 13.40 -6.09
N LEU A 196 -3.48 12.66 -6.14
CA LEU A 196 -3.16 11.72 -7.22
C LEU A 196 -3.69 10.33 -6.89
N VAL A 197 -4.53 9.81 -7.78
CA VAL A 197 -5.05 8.45 -7.73
C VAL A 197 -4.56 7.64 -8.93
N ASP A 198 -4.44 6.33 -8.74
CA ASP A 198 -3.96 5.44 -9.81
C ASP A 198 -5.02 5.22 -10.90
N ARG A 199 -6.27 5.01 -10.50
CA ARG A 199 -7.39 4.69 -11.41
C ARG A 199 -8.57 5.62 -11.21
N THR A 200 -9.35 5.77 -12.27
CA THR A 200 -10.57 6.60 -12.27
C THR A 200 -11.56 6.16 -11.18
N SER A 201 -11.73 4.83 -11.00
CA SER A 201 -12.64 4.31 -9.97
C SER A 201 -12.26 4.70 -8.54
N LEU A 202 -10.94 4.80 -8.24
CA LEU A 202 -10.46 5.30 -6.94
C LEU A 202 -10.74 6.79 -6.77
N GLY A 203 -10.61 7.56 -7.85
CA GLY A 203 -10.94 8.98 -7.85
C GLY A 203 -12.43 9.23 -7.60
N ASP A 204 -13.31 8.43 -8.21
CA ASP A 204 -14.75 8.50 -7.98
C ASP A 204 -15.10 8.19 -6.51
N GLN A 205 -14.54 7.12 -5.94
CA GLN A 205 -14.76 6.77 -4.52
C GLN A 205 -14.22 7.83 -3.56
N THR A 206 -13.09 8.44 -3.89
CA THR A 206 -12.54 9.55 -3.10
C THR A 206 -13.49 10.74 -3.14
N MET A 207 -14.01 11.06 -4.33
CA MET A 207 -14.97 12.16 -4.50
C MET A 207 -16.27 11.90 -3.74
N ASP A 208 -16.78 10.65 -3.76
CA ASP A 208 -17.95 10.26 -2.97
C ASP A 208 -17.67 10.44 -1.47
N THR A 209 -16.52 9.99 -0.97
CA THR A 209 -16.11 10.23 0.42
C THR A 209 -16.07 11.73 0.75
N PHE A 210 -15.55 12.57 -0.14
CA PHE A 210 -15.46 14.01 0.07
C PHE A 210 -16.82 14.70 0.07
N LYS A 211 -17.83 14.12 -0.59
CA LYS A 211 -19.21 14.61 -0.63
C LYS A 211 -20.07 14.11 0.53
N GLU A 212 -19.77 12.94 1.06
CA GLU A 212 -20.62 12.28 2.05
C GLU A 212 -20.15 12.48 3.48
N VAL A 213 -18.82 12.48 3.69
CA VAL A 213 -18.26 12.56 5.05
C VAL A 213 -18.33 14.00 5.57
N LYS A 214 -19.00 14.15 6.71
CA LYS A 214 -19.14 15.42 7.39
C LYS A 214 -17.88 15.78 8.20
N LEU A 215 -17.59 17.04 8.23
CA LEU A 215 -16.48 17.66 8.96
C LEU A 215 -17.03 18.68 9.97
N LYS A 216 -16.40 19.83 10.07
CA LYS A 216 -16.82 20.89 10.96
C LYS A 216 -18.24 21.39 10.62
N GLU A 217 -19.07 21.60 11.65
CA GLU A 217 -20.44 22.11 11.52
C GLU A 217 -21.33 21.26 10.61
N LEU A 218 -21.05 19.95 10.52
CA LEU A 218 -21.74 19.00 9.66
C LEU A 218 -21.63 19.27 8.14
N LEU A 219 -20.69 20.11 7.73
CA LEU A 219 -20.39 20.38 6.33
C LEU A 219 -19.41 19.34 5.77
N THR A 220 -19.58 18.98 4.52
CA THR A 220 -18.62 18.12 3.79
C THR A 220 -17.49 18.96 3.19
N LEU A 221 -16.37 18.30 2.77
CA LEU A 221 -15.26 19.03 2.18
C LEU A 221 -15.68 19.83 0.94
N ASN A 222 -16.55 19.26 0.11
CA ASN A 222 -17.07 19.92 -1.09
C ASN A 222 -17.98 21.12 -0.80
N GLN A 223 -18.58 21.17 0.39
CA GLN A 223 -19.38 22.31 0.82
C GLN A 223 -18.52 23.44 1.40
N MET A 224 -17.36 23.09 1.95
CA MET A 224 -16.43 24.06 2.55
C MET A 224 -15.46 24.65 1.54
N TYR A 225 -15.04 23.86 0.53
CA TYR A 225 -13.99 24.21 -0.43
C TYR A 225 -14.38 23.81 -1.86
N ASP A 226 -13.86 24.54 -2.86
CA ASP A 226 -13.99 24.14 -4.25
C ASP A 226 -13.05 22.94 -4.53
N VAL A 227 -13.67 21.82 -4.90
CA VAL A 227 -13.01 20.55 -5.19
C VAL A 227 -13.32 20.15 -6.62
N LYS A 228 -12.27 19.97 -7.43
CA LYS A 228 -12.39 19.51 -8.82
C LYS A 228 -12.17 18.01 -8.92
N SER A 229 -12.99 17.36 -9.73
CA SER A 229 -12.97 15.92 -9.96
C SER A 229 -12.01 15.53 -11.09
N LEU A 230 -11.95 14.23 -11.37
CA LEU A 230 -11.18 13.68 -12.50
C LEU A 230 -11.63 14.18 -13.88
N GLU A 231 -12.90 14.57 -14.01
CA GLU A 231 -13.50 15.03 -15.26
C GLU A 231 -13.18 16.50 -15.54
N ASP A 232 -12.89 17.26 -14.49
CA ASP A 232 -12.58 18.67 -14.58
C ASP A 232 -11.16 18.87 -15.13
N LYS A 233 -11.06 19.35 -16.37
CA LYS A 233 -9.75 19.56 -17.02
C LYS A 233 -9.04 20.82 -16.52
N GLU A 234 -9.78 21.80 -16.02
CA GLU A 234 -9.28 23.09 -15.56
C GLU A 234 -9.70 23.35 -14.13
N PHE A 235 -8.92 24.13 -13.43
CA PHE A 235 -9.25 24.61 -12.09
C PHE A 235 -9.26 26.14 -12.09
N GLU A 236 -10.05 26.69 -11.20
CA GLU A 236 -10.20 28.13 -11.01
C GLU A 236 -9.28 28.64 -9.88
N LYS A 237 -9.19 29.95 -9.72
CA LYS A 237 -8.38 30.56 -8.66
C LYS A 237 -8.78 30.07 -7.26
N ASP A 238 -10.07 29.83 -7.06
CA ASP A 238 -10.61 29.41 -5.77
C ASP A 238 -10.58 27.90 -5.52
N THR A 239 -10.20 27.10 -6.52
CA THR A 239 -10.05 25.64 -6.36
C THR A 239 -8.99 25.33 -5.31
N ARG A 240 -9.38 24.50 -4.31
CA ARG A 240 -8.50 24.10 -3.19
C ARG A 240 -8.00 22.68 -3.32
N VAL A 241 -8.80 21.78 -3.88
CA VAL A 241 -8.42 20.38 -4.08
C VAL A 241 -8.71 19.99 -5.52
N HIS A 242 -7.75 19.31 -6.15
CA HIS A 242 -7.92 18.73 -7.47
C HIS A 242 -7.57 17.26 -7.43
N ILE A 243 -8.52 16.40 -7.77
CA ILE A 243 -8.32 14.96 -7.90
C ILE A 243 -7.94 14.67 -9.34
N ALA A 244 -6.82 13.98 -9.55
CA ALA A 244 -6.34 13.68 -10.90
C ALA A 244 -5.66 12.30 -10.97
N THR A 245 -5.63 11.71 -12.16
CA THR A 245 -4.75 10.58 -12.45
C THR A 245 -3.42 11.05 -13.02
N VAL A 246 -2.37 10.26 -12.86
CA VAL A 246 -1.05 10.55 -13.43
C VAL A 246 -1.14 10.71 -14.95
N GLN A 247 -1.91 9.85 -15.62
CA GLN A 247 -2.07 9.89 -17.08
C GLN A 247 -2.70 11.20 -17.56
N SER A 248 -3.69 11.74 -16.84
CA SER A 248 -4.30 13.02 -17.20
C SER A 248 -3.31 14.18 -17.09
N LEU A 249 -2.48 14.18 -16.04
CA LEU A 249 -1.48 15.23 -15.82
C LEU A 249 -0.31 15.14 -16.79
N VAL A 250 0.15 13.93 -17.14
CA VAL A 250 1.18 13.73 -18.16
C VAL A 250 0.78 14.40 -19.47
N LYS A 251 -0.47 14.19 -19.91
CA LYS A 251 -0.99 14.80 -21.12
C LYS A 251 -0.94 16.32 -21.08
N ARG A 252 -1.22 16.91 -19.91
CA ARG A 252 -1.23 18.36 -19.72
C ARG A 252 0.17 18.96 -19.58
N ILE A 253 1.08 18.25 -18.90
CA ILE A 253 2.45 18.74 -18.65
C ILE A 253 3.37 18.52 -19.85
N MET A 254 3.31 17.33 -20.49
CA MET A 254 4.28 16.96 -21.53
C MET A 254 3.79 17.25 -22.95
N TYR A 255 2.48 17.18 -23.20
CA TYR A 255 1.93 17.28 -24.55
C TYR A 255 1.12 18.56 -24.83
N ASN A 256 1.00 19.46 -23.85
CA ASN A 256 0.29 20.75 -23.97
C ASN A 256 -1.10 20.62 -24.66
N VAL A 257 -1.88 19.61 -24.28
CA VAL A 257 -3.19 19.32 -24.90
C VAL A 257 -4.29 20.28 -24.44
N SER A 258 -4.03 21.20 -23.50
CA SER A 258 -4.99 22.18 -23.00
C SER A 258 -4.54 23.61 -23.32
N GLU A 259 -5.49 24.55 -23.47
CA GLU A 259 -5.21 25.98 -23.68
C GLU A 259 -4.42 26.64 -22.53
N LYS A 260 -4.50 26.07 -21.32
CA LYS A 260 -3.69 26.45 -20.16
C LYS A 260 -2.71 25.32 -19.79
N SER A 261 -1.42 25.57 -19.98
CA SER A 261 -0.35 24.72 -19.45
C SER A 261 -0.31 24.85 -17.92
N LEU A 262 -0.07 23.72 -17.23
CA LEU A 262 0.14 23.72 -15.78
C LEU A 262 1.52 24.32 -15.44
N GLY A 263 1.52 25.28 -14.51
CA GLY A 263 2.74 25.83 -13.95
C GLY A 263 3.31 24.97 -12.81
N VAL A 264 4.59 25.09 -12.56
CA VAL A 264 5.27 24.35 -11.46
C VAL A 264 4.73 24.71 -10.07
N SER A 265 4.14 25.88 -9.90
CA SER A 265 3.58 26.41 -8.65
C SER A 265 2.06 26.30 -8.53
N ASP A 266 1.40 25.57 -9.45
CA ASP A 266 -0.06 25.44 -9.43
C ASP A 266 -0.57 24.63 -8.25
N TYR A 267 0.24 23.72 -7.73
CA TYR A 267 -0.02 22.96 -6.52
C TYR A 267 1.12 23.13 -5.53
N ASP A 268 0.80 23.21 -4.26
CA ASP A 268 1.78 23.36 -3.18
C ASP A 268 1.81 22.14 -2.21
N LEU A 269 0.85 21.22 -2.36
CA LEU A 269 0.86 19.91 -1.77
C LEU A 269 0.39 18.87 -2.80
N ILE A 270 1.11 17.78 -2.92
CA ILE A 270 0.70 16.60 -3.68
C ILE A 270 0.52 15.44 -2.70
N ILE A 271 -0.65 14.85 -2.70
CA ILE A 271 -0.94 13.63 -1.95
C ILE A 271 -1.10 12.50 -2.97
N VAL A 272 -0.34 11.44 -2.80
CA VAL A 272 -0.31 10.29 -3.71
C VAL A 272 -0.88 9.08 -2.99
N ASP A 273 -2.01 8.60 -3.45
CA ASP A 273 -2.59 7.36 -2.94
C ASP A 273 -2.02 6.15 -3.69
N GLU A 274 -1.93 5.02 -2.98
CA GLU A 274 -1.35 3.77 -3.49
C GLU A 274 0.00 3.98 -4.20
N ALA A 275 0.89 4.73 -3.55
CA ALA A 275 2.15 5.21 -4.13
C ALA A 275 3.08 4.09 -4.64
N HIS A 276 2.91 2.84 -4.20
CA HIS A 276 3.63 1.68 -4.71
C HIS A 276 3.28 1.34 -6.17
N ARG A 277 2.08 1.71 -6.64
CA ARG A 277 1.58 1.37 -7.98
C ARG A 277 2.24 2.15 -9.10
N GLY A 278 2.74 3.32 -8.82
CA GLY A 278 3.51 4.08 -9.80
C GLY A 278 4.75 3.33 -10.35
N TYR A 279 5.06 2.15 -9.78
CA TYR A 279 6.28 1.41 -10.03
C TYR A 279 6.11 -0.10 -10.21
N ILE A 280 4.99 -0.68 -9.83
CA ILE A 280 4.79 -2.12 -9.87
C ILE A 280 3.47 -2.41 -10.59
N LEU A 281 3.53 -3.35 -11.51
CA LEU A 281 2.37 -3.95 -12.11
C LEU A 281 1.53 -4.65 -11.07
N ASP A 282 0.25 -4.32 -11.02
CA ASP A 282 -0.76 -5.17 -10.42
C ASP A 282 -1.08 -6.40 -11.27
N LYS A 283 -0.68 -6.39 -12.52
CA LYS A 283 -0.64 -7.61 -13.31
C LYS A 283 0.65 -8.33 -12.96
N GLU A 284 0.55 -9.52 -12.41
CA GLU A 284 1.63 -10.48 -12.58
C GLU A 284 2.01 -10.38 -14.03
N MET A 285 3.27 -10.06 -14.31
CA MET A 285 3.71 -9.93 -15.69
C MET A 285 3.32 -11.21 -16.41
N GLY A 286 2.13 -11.17 -17.01
CA GLY A 286 1.85 -11.98 -18.13
C GLY A 286 2.94 -11.60 -19.11
N ASP A 287 3.52 -12.56 -19.67
CA ASP A 287 4.72 -12.58 -20.45
C ASP A 287 4.85 -11.57 -21.61
N ASP A 288 4.18 -10.43 -21.59
CA ASP A 288 4.08 -9.46 -22.67
C ASP A 288 5.11 -8.33 -22.61
N GLU A 289 6.05 -8.32 -23.55
CA GLU A 289 6.98 -7.20 -23.80
C GLU A 289 6.30 -5.85 -24.05
N VAL A 290 5.07 -5.84 -24.54
CA VAL A 290 4.27 -4.63 -24.78
C VAL A 290 3.95 -3.93 -23.45
N LEU A 291 3.56 -4.69 -22.45
CA LEU A 291 3.32 -4.17 -21.08
C LEU A 291 4.62 -3.66 -20.43
N TYR A 292 5.76 -4.24 -20.77
CA TYR A 292 7.06 -3.83 -20.24
C TYR A 292 7.49 -2.44 -20.76
N ARG A 293 7.25 -2.13 -22.03
CA ARG A 293 7.50 -0.78 -22.58
C ARG A 293 6.54 0.25 -21.99
N ASP A 294 5.26 -0.10 -21.87
CA ASP A 294 4.24 0.79 -21.30
C ASP A 294 4.50 1.12 -19.83
N GLN A 295 5.19 0.27 -19.09
CA GLN A 295 5.50 0.49 -17.69
C GLN A 295 6.72 1.34 -17.42
N ASN A 296 7.80 1.16 -18.18
CA ASN A 296 8.94 2.08 -18.11
C ASN A 296 8.51 3.48 -18.49
N ASP A 297 7.64 3.60 -19.48
CA ASP A 297 7.06 4.86 -19.91
C ASP A 297 6.14 5.43 -18.79
N PHE A 298 5.29 4.62 -18.18
CA PHE A 298 4.45 5.04 -17.07
C PHE A 298 5.26 5.49 -15.84
N ARG A 299 6.30 4.74 -15.48
CA ARG A 299 7.20 5.07 -14.37
C ARG A 299 7.92 6.40 -14.60
N SER A 300 8.47 6.61 -15.80
CA SER A 300 9.12 7.85 -16.14
C SER A 300 8.15 9.04 -16.10
N LYS A 301 6.94 8.83 -16.56
CA LYS A 301 5.84 9.80 -16.54
C LYS A 301 5.34 10.10 -15.13
N TYR A 302 5.16 9.06 -14.30
CA TYR A 302 4.77 9.23 -12.90
C TYR A 302 5.78 10.10 -12.14
N ARG A 303 7.06 9.76 -12.25
CA ARG A 303 8.12 10.54 -11.62
C ARG A 303 8.19 11.97 -12.17
N ALA A 304 8.02 12.11 -13.48
CA ALA A 304 8.01 13.43 -14.12
C ALA A 304 6.87 14.33 -13.59
N VAL A 305 5.68 13.76 -13.34
CA VAL A 305 4.57 14.51 -12.74
C VAL A 305 4.89 14.92 -11.30
N ILE A 306 5.42 14.00 -10.49
CA ILE A 306 5.74 14.28 -9.08
C ILE A 306 6.87 15.29 -8.97
N ASP A 307 7.91 15.17 -9.79
CA ASP A 307 9.06 16.05 -9.74
C ASP A 307 8.80 17.42 -10.45
N TYR A 308 7.74 17.53 -11.25
CA TYR A 308 7.40 18.75 -11.98
C TYR A 308 6.99 19.89 -11.05
N PHE A 309 6.14 19.61 -10.06
CA PHE A 309 5.58 20.64 -9.20
C PHE A 309 6.47 20.99 -8.01
N ASP A 310 6.56 22.27 -7.72
CA ASP A 310 7.18 22.81 -6.51
C ASP A 310 6.24 22.67 -5.32
N ALA A 311 6.06 21.44 -4.85
CA ALA A 311 5.09 21.08 -3.83
C ALA A 311 5.70 20.13 -2.79
N VAL A 312 5.19 20.17 -1.57
CA VAL A 312 5.41 19.09 -0.60
C VAL A 312 4.69 17.83 -1.09
N LYS A 313 5.27 16.66 -0.87
CA LYS A 313 4.75 15.40 -1.38
C LYS A 313 4.48 14.43 -0.23
N ILE A 314 3.24 14.04 -0.07
CA ILE A 314 2.79 13.02 0.89
C ILE A 314 2.38 11.79 0.09
N ALA A 315 2.95 10.64 0.41
CA ALA A 315 2.64 9.38 -0.23
C ALA A 315 2.03 8.40 0.77
N LEU A 316 0.95 7.74 0.40
CA LEU A 316 0.31 6.69 1.18
C LEU A 316 0.41 5.36 0.44
N THR A 317 0.68 4.30 1.16
CA THR A 317 0.71 2.95 0.62
C THR A 317 0.44 1.93 1.72
N ALA A 318 -0.16 0.80 1.37
CA ALA A 318 -0.25 -0.34 2.30
C ALA A 318 1.09 -1.08 2.41
N THR A 319 1.84 -1.12 1.33
CA THR A 319 3.05 -1.92 1.18
C THR A 319 4.17 -1.07 0.60
N PRO A 320 5.00 -0.42 1.44
CA PRO A 320 6.12 0.36 0.94
C PRO A 320 7.09 -0.54 0.19
N ALA A 321 7.21 -0.29 -1.10
CA ALA A 321 8.21 -0.92 -1.96
C ALA A 321 9.53 -0.16 -1.90
N LEU A 322 10.63 -0.81 -2.31
CA LEU A 322 11.95 -0.17 -2.31
C LEU A 322 11.94 1.16 -3.06
N HIS A 323 11.30 1.19 -4.22
CA HIS A 323 11.22 2.40 -5.05
C HIS A 323 10.39 3.52 -4.43
N THR A 324 9.35 3.18 -3.66
CA THR A 324 8.55 4.18 -2.94
C THR A 324 9.42 4.87 -1.90
N THR A 325 10.29 4.10 -1.24
CA THR A 325 11.24 4.66 -0.27
C THR A 325 12.37 5.45 -0.90
N GLU A 326 12.74 5.16 -2.15
CA GLU A 326 13.73 5.96 -2.91
C GLU A 326 13.21 7.36 -3.25
N ILE A 327 11.91 7.53 -3.46
CA ILE A 327 11.32 8.83 -3.81
C ILE A 327 10.89 9.61 -2.58
N PHE A 328 10.18 8.95 -1.67
CA PHE A 328 9.52 9.63 -0.55
C PHE A 328 10.28 9.48 0.78
N GLY A 329 11.38 8.73 0.78
CA GLY A 329 12.14 8.42 1.98
C GLY A 329 11.55 7.25 2.77
N LYS A 330 12.14 6.97 3.94
CA LYS A 330 11.59 5.97 4.87
C LYS A 330 10.24 6.44 5.41
N PRO A 331 9.31 5.52 5.71
CA PRO A 331 8.03 5.89 6.30
C PRO A 331 8.22 6.75 7.55
N VAL A 332 7.53 7.89 7.59
CA VAL A 332 7.45 8.75 8.78
C VAL A 332 6.43 8.21 9.78
N TYR A 333 5.51 7.38 9.29
CA TYR A 333 4.52 6.67 10.09
C TYR A 333 4.23 5.29 9.47
N SER A 334 4.04 4.28 10.32
CA SER A 334 3.70 2.93 9.89
C SER A 334 2.60 2.35 10.77
N TYR A 335 1.55 1.84 10.13
CA TYR A 335 0.48 1.10 10.76
C TYR A 335 0.14 -0.11 9.89
N ASP A 336 0.77 -1.24 10.22
CA ASP A 336 0.71 -2.45 9.41
C ASP A 336 -0.55 -3.30 9.70
N TYR A 337 -0.76 -4.32 8.88
CA TYR A 337 -1.91 -5.23 8.98
C TYR A 337 -1.97 -5.93 10.35
N ARG A 338 -0.84 -6.48 10.79
CA ARG A 338 -0.76 -7.18 12.07
C ARG A 338 -1.13 -6.29 13.25
N THR A 339 -0.60 -5.08 13.25
CA THR A 339 -0.95 -4.07 14.26
C THR A 339 -2.44 -3.79 14.26
N ALA A 340 -3.04 -3.63 13.06
CA ALA A 340 -4.46 -3.33 12.93
C ALA A 340 -5.36 -4.50 13.39
N VAL A 341 -4.94 -5.73 13.17
CA VAL A 341 -5.61 -6.94 13.69
C VAL A 341 -5.48 -7.02 15.21
N ILE A 342 -4.28 -6.81 15.74
CA ILE A 342 -4.03 -6.79 17.20
C ILE A 342 -4.89 -5.74 17.91
N ASP A 343 -5.06 -4.56 17.28
CA ASP A 343 -5.90 -3.48 17.80
C ASP A 343 -7.41 -3.75 17.60
N GLY A 344 -7.78 -4.82 16.88
CA GLY A 344 -9.17 -5.17 16.61
C GLY A 344 -9.87 -4.26 15.59
N PHE A 345 -9.11 -3.62 14.70
CA PHE A 345 -9.65 -2.78 13.62
C PHE A 345 -9.72 -3.49 12.28
N LEU A 346 -9.03 -4.61 12.13
CA LEU A 346 -9.15 -5.52 11.00
C LEU A 346 -9.34 -6.95 11.53
N VAL A 347 -9.96 -7.82 10.74
CA VAL A 347 -10.03 -9.25 11.04
C VAL A 347 -8.84 -9.98 10.43
N ASP A 348 -8.44 -11.06 11.10
CA ASP A 348 -7.42 -11.98 10.61
C ASP A 348 -8.07 -13.09 9.77
N HIS A 349 -7.28 -13.92 9.12
CA HIS A 349 -7.74 -15.11 8.45
C HIS A 349 -7.51 -16.35 9.31
N ASP A 350 -8.35 -17.36 9.10
CA ASP A 350 -8.10 -18.69 9.63
C ASP A 350 -6.96 -19.38 8.87
N ALA A 351 -6.51 -20.52 9.42
CA ALA A 351 -5.55 -21.37 8.72
C ALA A 351 -6.06 -21.70 7.31
N PRO A 352 -5.23 -21.55 6.26
CA PRO A 352 -5.69 -21.73 4.89
C PRO A 352 -6.13 -23.17 4.62
N HIS A 353 -7.20 -23.32 3.86
CA HIS A 353 -7.59 -24.59 3.27
C HIS A 353 -6.68 -24.90 2.09
N ILE A 354 -5.83 -25.90 2.22
CA ILE A 354 -4.94 -26.35 1.16
C ILE A 354 -5.61 -27.51 0.42
N ILE A 355 -5.96 -27.27 -0.86
CA ILE A 355 -6.62 -28.26 -1.69
C ILE A 355 -5.61 -28.86 -2.64
N LYS A 356 -5.38 -30.16 -2.53
CA LYS A 356 -4.48 -30.91 -3.38
C LYS A 356 -5.26 -31.93 -4.20
N THR A 357 -4.95 -32.01 -5.48
CA THR A 357 -5.48 -32.99 -6.39
C THR A 357 -4.34 -33.83 -6.93
N LYS A 358 -4.64 -34.95 -7.57
CA LYS A 358 -3.62 -35.81 -8.21
C LYS A 358 -2.79 -34.98 -9.20
N LEU A 359 -3.45 -34.20 -10.05
CA LEU A 359 -2.77 -33.36 -11.03
C LEU A 359 -1.93 -32.27 -10.39
N SER A 360 -2.38 -31.66 -9.29
CA SER A 360 -1.57 -30.64 -8.58
C SER A 360 -0.32 -31.20 -7.92
N GLU A 361 -0.29 -32.49 -7.59
CA GLU A 361 0.87 -33.16 -6.97
C GLU A 361 1.80 -33.82 -7.97
N GLU A 362 1.25 -34.44 -9.03
CA GLU A 362 2.04 -35.16 -10.07
C GLU A 362 2.41 -34.27 -11.25
N GLY A 363 1.65 -33.16 -11.47
CA GLY A 363 1.74 -32.35 -12.67
C GLY A 363 0.99 -32.96 -13.86
N ILE A 364 0.99 -32.26 -14.99
CA ILE A 364 0.45 -32.72 -16.27
C ILE A 364 1.63 -32.98 -17.21
N SER A 365 1.70 -34.19 -17.78
CA SER A 365 2.79 -34.60 -18.64
C SER A 365 2.29 -35.06 -20.02
N PHE A 366 2.94 -34.60 -21.08
CA PHE A 366 2.71 -35.02 -22.43
C PHE A 366 3.96 -35.74 -22.93
N GLU A 367 3.80 -36.96 -23.44
CA GLU A 367 4.92 -37.79 -23.90
C GLU A 367 5.47 -37.31 -25.24
N LYS A 368 6.78 -37.48 -25.46
CA LYS A 368 7.45 -37.29 -26.71
C LYS A 368 6.75 -38.06 -27.87
N GLY A 369 6.56 -37.38 -29.00
CA GLY A 369 5.87 -37.96 -30.18
C GLY A 369 4.33 -37.84 -30.10
N SER A 370 3.74 -37.35 -29.03
CA SER A 370 2.32 -37.05 -28.98
C SER A 370 1.98 -35.73 -29.67
N THR A 371 0.76 -35.62 -30.20
CA THR A 371 0.17 -34.33 -30.64
C THR A 371 -0.78 -33.86 -29.58
N VAL A 372 -0.67 -32.60 -29.18
CA VAL A 372 -1.44 -32.02 -28.09
C VAL A 372 -2.32 -30.88 -28.59
N PRO A 373 -3.59 -30.79 -28.17
CA PRO A 373 -4.43 -29.66 -28.52
C PRO A 373 -3.91 -28.37 -27.88
N ILE A 374 -3.76 -27.33 -28.70
CA ILE A 374 -3.30 -26.00 -28.32
C ILE A 374 -4.46 -25.01 -28.54
N TYR A 375 -4.79 -24.27 -27.53
CA TYR A 375 -5.76 -23.17 -27.58
C TYR A 375 -5.05 -21.83 -27.78
N ASP A 376 -5.41 -21.12 -28.86
CA ASP A 376 -4.96 -19.73 -29.06
C ASP A 376 -5.99 -18.75 -28.48
N PRO A 377 -5.67 -18.02 -27.41
CA PRO A 377 -6.59 -17.07 -26.78
C PRO A 377 -6.87 -15.82 -27.63
N VAL A 378 -6.10 -15.59 -28.69
CA VAL A 378 -6.30 -14.44 -29.61
C VAL A 378 -7.31 -14.79 -30.70
N THR A 379 -7.21 -15.98 -31.28
CA THR A 379 -8.09 -16.44 -32.37
C THR A 379 -9.29 -17.24 -31.87
N ASN A 380 -9.28 -17.69 -30.60
CA ASN A 380 -10.24 -18.64 -30.01
C ASN A 380 -10.30 -19.98 -30.75
N GLU A 381 -9.23 -20.37 -31.44
CA GLU A 381 -9.15 -21.62 -32.20
C GLU A 381 -8.36 -22.67 -31.41
N ILE A 382 -8.78 -23.93 -31.52
CA ILE A 382 -8.03 -25.07 -31.01
C ILE A 382 -7.35 -25.73 -32.22
N THR A 383 -6.05 -25.79 -32.18
CA THR A 383 -5.21 -26.46 -33.18
C THR A 383 -4.43 -27.60 -32.50
N ASN A 384 -3.97 -28.56 -33.27
CA ASN A 384 -3.05 -29.58 -32.75
C ASN A 384 -1.61 -29.15 -32.96
N SER A 385 -0.77 -29.40 -31.95
CA SER A 385 0.67 -29.22 -32.05
C SER A 385 1.24 -30.13 -33.18
N SER A 386 2.45 -29.85 -33.68
CA SER A 386 3.31 -30.88 -34.26
C SER A 386 3.58 -31.98 -33.22
N GLU A 387 4.07 -33.13 -33.64
CA GLU A 387 4.57 -34.16 -32.72
C GLU A 387 5.63 -33.53 -31.81
N LEU A 388 5.47 -33.75 -30.47
CA LEU A 388 6.40 -33.20 -29.51
C LEU A 388 7.80 -33.78 -29.69
N GLU A 389 8.80 -32.93 -29.70
CA GLU A 389 10.19 -33.34 -29.81
C GLU A 389 10.74 -33.96 -28.53
N ASP A 390 10.23 -33.55 -27.37
CA ASP A 390 10.58 -34.05 -26.05
C ASP A 390 9.34 -34.12 -25.13
N ASP A 391 9.48 -34.81 -23.95
CA ASP A 391 8.45 -34.88 -22.98
C ASP A 391 8.21 -33.47 -22.35
N LEU A 392 6.97 -33.04 -22.31
CA LEU A 392 6.57 -31.78 -21.68
C LEU A 392 5.90 -32.06 -20.32
N LYS A 393 6.37 -31.39 -19.28
CA LYS A 393 5.78 -31.47 -17.93
C LYS A 393 5.40 -30.06 -17.46
N PHE A 394 4.16 -29.96 -16.93
CA PHE A 394 3.61 -28.74 -16.33
C PHE A 394 3.32 -29.03 -14.86
N GLU A 395 3.87 -28.20 -13.98
CA GLU A 395 3.58 -28.24 -12.55
C GLU A 395 2.34 -27.39 -12.24
N VAL A 396 1.76 -27.53 -11.04
CA VAL A 396 0.56 -26.76 -10.63
C VAL A 396 0.68 -25.27 -10.82
N GLU A 397 1.89 -24.74 -10.84
CA GLU A 397 2.20 -23.32 -11.06
C GLU A 397 1.90 -22.84 -12.47
N ASP A 398 1.84 -23.78 -13.43
CA ASP A 398 1.55 -23.53 -14.85
C ASP A 398 0.05 -23.71 -15.17
N PHE A 399 -0.73 -24.27 -14.21
CA PHE A 399 -2.15 -24.55 -14.43
C PHE A 399 -2.95 -23.28 -14.70
N ASN A 400 -3.87 -23.39 -15.62
CA ASN A 400 -4.73 -22.33 -16.14
C ASN A 400 -3.97 -21.15 -16.80
N ARG A 401 -2.66 -21.21 -16.79
CA ARG A 401 -1.78 -20.21 -17.44
C ARG A 401 -1.12 -20.76 -18.72
N ARG A 402 -0.42 -21.88 -18.61
CA ARG A 402 0.28 -22.56 -19.74
C ARG A 402 -0.43 -23.82 -20.16
N VAL A 403 -1.06 -24.52 -19.23
CA VAL A 403 -1.89 -25.69 -19.48
C VAL A 403 -3.24 -25.49 -18.81
N VAL A 404 -4.31 -25.69 -19.55
CA VAL A 404 -5.69 -25.60 -19.06
C VAL A 404 -6.24 -27.02 -18.91
N ASN A 405 -6.73 -27.35 -17.70
CA ASN A 405 -7.39 -28.60 -17.41
C ASN A 405 -8.71 -28.33 -16.70
N GLU A 406 -9.81 -28.62 -17.39
CA GLU A 406 -11.16 -28.40 -16.86
C GLU A 406 -11.47 -29.35 -15.69
N ASN A 407 -10.95 -30.59 -15.71
CA ASN A 407 -11.17 -31.56 -14.66
C ASN A 407 -10.51 -31.13 -13.34
N PHE A 408 -9.31 -30.54 -13.39
CA PHE A 408 -8.69 -29.91 -12.25
C PHE A 408 -9.61 -28.83 -11.65
N ASN A 409 -10.08 -27.90 -12.47
CA ASN A 409 -10.96 -26.81 -12.02
C ASN A 409 -12.28 -27.36 -11.45
N LYS A 410 -12.91 -28.35 -12.09
CA LYS A 410 -14.14 -29.03 -11.60
C LYS A 410 -13.90 -29.69 -10.24
N THR A 411 -12.81 -30.43 -10.09
CA THR A 411 -12.49 -31.17 -8.85
C THR A 411 -12.30 -30.18 -7.69
N VAL A 412 -11.49 -29.14 -7.90
CA VAL A 412 -11.22 -28.10 -6.88
C VAL A 412 -12.49 -27.35 -6.51
N LEU A 413 -13.23 -26.84 -7.51
CA LEU A 413 -14.42 -26.03 -7.25
C LEU A 413 -15.57 -26.83 -6.63
N ALA A 414 -15.75 -28.11 -6.99
CA ALA A 414 -16.72 -29.00 -6.35
C ALA A 414 -16.38 -29.24 -4.87
N GLU A 415 -15.09 -29.28 -4.50
CA GLU A 415 -14.69 -29.40 -3.10
C GLU A 415 -14.98 -28.10 -2.33
N ILE A 416 -14.54 -26.96 -2.86
CA ILE A 416 -14.77 -25.64 -2.25
C ILE A 416 -16.28 -25.35 -2.09
N ALA A 417 -17.08 -25.72 -3.08
CA ALA A 417 -18.52 -25.47 -3.08
C ALA A 417 -19.28 -26.27 -1.99
N LYS A 418 -18.68 -27.28 -1.38
CA LYS A 418 -19.26 -27.98 -0.21
C LYS A 418 -19.22 -27.12 1.05
N ASP A 419 -18.22 -26.27 1.18
CA ASP A 419 -17.99 -25.43 2.35
C ASP A 419 -18.66 -24.04 2.20
N ILE A 420 -19.04 -23.64 0.98
CA ILE A 420 -19.58 -22.32 0.69
C ILE A 420 -21.05 -22.41 0.30
N ASP A 421 -21.94 -21.91 1.15
CA ASP A 421 -23.37 -21.75 0.86
C ASP A 421 -23.67 -20.32 0.37
N PRO A 422 -24.06 -20.11 -0.91
CA PRO A 422 -24.37 -18.79 -1.43
C PRO A 422 -25.59 -18.11 -0.78
N ASN A 423 -26.39 -18.84 0.02
CA ASN A 423 -27.54 -18.28 0.75
C ASN A 423 -27.12 -17.66 2.10
N GLU A 424 -25.92 -17.93 2.56
CA GLU A 424 -25.36 -17.29 3.76
C GLU A 424 -25.03 -15.81 3.49
N LYS A 425 -24.92 -15.04 4.58
CA LYS A 425 -24.65 -13.59 4.48
C LYS A 425 -23.21 -13.28 4.04
N GLY A 426 -22.26 -14.17 4.28
CA GLY A 426 -20.86 -13.99 3.90
C GLY A 426 -20.65 -14.12 2.40
N LYS A 427 -19.82 -13.24 1.81
CA LYS A 427 -19.51 -13.22 0.37
C LYS A 427 -18.19 -13.87 0.05
N THR A 428 -18.08 -14.41 -1.16
CA THR A 428 -16.91 -15.13 -1.66
C THR A 428 -16.29 -14.42 -2.85
N LEU A 429 -14.96 -14.28 -2.84
CA LEU A 429 -14.19 -13.71 -3.93
C LEU A 429 -13.18 -14.73 -4.46
N ILE A 430 -13.29 -15.09 -5.75
CA ILE A 430 -12.44 -16.08 -6.43
C ILE A 430 -11.52 -15.37 -7.42
N PHE A 431 -10.22 -15.63 -7.33
CA PHE A 431 -9.21 -15.05 -8.20
C PHE A 431 -8.83 -16.01 -9.32
N ALA A 432 -9.17 -15.65 -10.55
CA ALA A 432 -8.86 -16.39 -11.78
C ALA A 432 -7.58 -15.86 -12.44
N VAL A 433 -6.97 -16.67 -13.32
CA VAL A 433 -5.75 -16.31 -14.07
C VAL A 433 -6.06 -15.23 -15.11
N ASP A 434 -7.09 -15.45 -15.91
CA ASP A 434 -7.53 -14.57 -16.99
C ASP A 434 -9.06 -14.61 -17.15
N ASP A 435 -9.56 -13.90 -18.12
CA ASP A 435 -10.99 -13.74 -18.36
C ASP A 435 -11.66 -15.05 -18.78
N ALA A 436 -11.00 -15.85 -19.61
CA ALA A 436 -11.50 -17.16 -20.06
C ALA A 436 -11.56 -18.16 -18.88
N HIS A 437 -10.55 -18.15 -18.02
CA HIS A 437 -10.57 -18.94 -16.80
C HIS A 437 -11.68 -18.47 -15.82
N ALA A 438 -11.92 -17.16 -15.73
CA ALA A 438 -13.02 -16.64 -14.93
C ALA A 438 -14.40 -17.08 -15.46
N ASP A 439 -14.59 -17.16 -16.80
CA ASP A 439 -15.80 -17.71 -17.40
C ASP A 439 -15.97 -19.19 -17.07
N MET A 440 -14.90 -19.99 -17.19
CA MET A 440 -14.91 -21.42 -16.86
C MET A 440 -15.31 -21.64 -15.39
N ILE A 441 -14.69 -20.95 -14.45
CA ILE A 441 -15.01 -21.06 -13.02
C ILE A 441 -16.47 -20.68 -12.78
N THR A 442 -16.92 -19.58 -13.38
CA THR A 442 -18.29 -19.09 -13.22
C THR A 442 -19.29 -20.12 -13.71
N GLN A 443 -19.05 -20.74 -14.87
CA GLN A 443 -19.94 -21.75 -15.42
C GLN A 443 -19.98 -23.02 -14.55
N ILE A 444 -18.82 -23.54 -14.15
CA ILE A 444 -18.73 -24.72 -13.28
C ILE A 444 -19.52 -24.53 -11.97
N LEU A 445 -19.38 -23.37 -11.35
CA LEU A 445 -20.09 -23.08 -10.09
C LEU A 445 -21.59 -22.84 -10.30
N LYS A 446 -21.99 -22.21 -11.40
CA LYS A 446 -23.40 -22.06 -11.75
C LYS A 446 -24.05 -23.42 -11.95
N ASP A 447 -23.46 -24.31 -12.72
CA ASP A 447 -23.97 -25.65 -12.96
C ASP A 447 -24.08 -26.40 -11.62
N TYR A 448 -23.03 -26.37 -10.80
CA TYR A 448 -23.02 -27.03 -9.47
C TYR A 448 -24.15 -26.54 -8.55
N TYR A 449 -24.30 -25.23 -8.41
CA TYR A 449 -25.31 -24.67 -7.51
C TYR A 449 -26.74 -24.76 -8.07
N THR A 450 -26.89 -24.69 -9.39
CA THR A 450 -28.22 -24.92 -10.04
C THR A 450 -28.71 -26.31 -9.80
N ASP A 451 -27.84 -27.32 -9.85
CA ASP A 451 -28.19 -28.71 -9.52
C ASP A 451 -28.64 -28.86 -8.06
N LEU A 452 -28.20 -27.96 -7.16
CA LEU A 452 -28.66 -27.87 -5.77
C LEU A 452 -29.89 -26.98 -5.58
N GLY A 453 -30.47 -26.42 -6.66
CA GLY A 453 -31.67 -25.57 -6.62
C GLY A 453 -31.36 -24.10 -6.24
N ILE A 454 -30.12 -23.67 -6.30
CA ILE A 454 -29.72 -22.28 -6.05
C ILE A 454 -29.73 -21.48 -7.36
N SER A 455 -30.11 -20.22 -7.29
CA SER A 455 -30.19 -19.33 -8.48
C SER A 455 -28.84 -19.14 -9.14
N GLU A 456 -28.79 -19.17 -10.48
CA GLU A 456 -27.57 -18.82 -11.25
C GLU A 456 -27.06 -17.39 -10.96
N GLU A 457 -27.92 -16.50 -10.46
CA GLU A 457 -27.52 -15.13 -10.08
C GLU A 457 -26.58 -15.11 -8.85
N ALA A 458 -26.52 -16.22 -8.10
CA ALA A 458 -25.63 -16.33 -6.96
C ALA A 458 -24.15 -16.23 -7.34
N VAL A 459 -23.80 -16.62 -8.58
CA VAL A 459 -22.42 -16.60 -9.10
C VAL A 459 -22.29 -15.64 -10.27
N MET A 460 -21.34 -14.72 -10.22
CA MET A 460 -21.12 -13.73 -11.26
C MET A 460 -19.64 -13.52 -11.54
N LYS A 461 -19.25 -13.39 -12.83
CA LYS A 461 -17.95 -12.86 -13.22
C LYS A 461 -17.97 -11.33 -13.13
N ILE A 462 -16.98 -10.73 -12.45
CA ILE A 462 -16.74 -9.28 -12.45
C ILE A 462 -15.29 -9.01 -12.86
N THR A 463 -15.09 -8.72 -14.13
CA THR A 463 -13.79 -8.39 -14.74
C THR A 463 -13.90 -7.12 -15.59
N GLY A 464 -12.77 -6.60 -16.03
CA GLY A 464 -12.72 -5.43 -16.90
C GLY A 464 -13.33 -5.64 -18.30
N SER A 465 -13.64 -6.87 -18.69
CA SER A 465 -14.22 -7.21 -19.99
C SER A 465 -15.76 -7.31 -20.00
N ILE A 466 -16.43 -7.17 -18.85
CA ILE A 466 -17.90 -7.23 -18.78
C ILE A 466 -18.53 -6.31 -19.83
N GLU A 467 -19.42 -6.88 -20.64
CA GLU A 467 -20.12 -6.17 -21.73
C GLU A 467 -19.17 -5.29 -22.57
N ASN A 468 -18.09 -5.88 -23.05
CA ASN A 468 -17.04 -5.22 -23.83
C ASN A 468 -16.34 -4.06 -23.08
N GLY A 469 -16.24 -4.17 -21.76
CA GLY A 469 -15.54 -3.18 -20.95
C GLY A 469 -16.36 -1.92 -20.66
N ASN A 470 -17.67 -2.01 -20.69
CA ASN A 470 -18.58 -0.88 -20.39
C ASN A 470 -18.45 -0.43 -18.91
N PRO A 471 -17.91 0.76 -18.64
CA PRO A 471 -17.65 1.21 -17.26
C PRO A 471 -18.91 1.31 -16.39
N VAL A 472 -20.07 1.63 -17.00
CA VAL A 472 -21.34 1.75 -16.29
C VAL A 472 -21.81 0.38 -15.81
N LYS A 473 -21.68 -0.64 -16.66
CA LYS A 473 -22.06 -2.02 -16.33
C LYS A 473 -21.12 -2.64 -15.30
N ILE A 474 -19.84 -2.33 -15.38
CA ILE A 474 -18.87 -2.73 -14.36
C ILE A 474 -19.24 -2.12 -13.00
N LYS A 475 -19.53 -0.80 -12.95
CA LYS A 475 -19.98 -0.13 -11.71
C LYS A 475 -21.29 -0.72 -11.16
N GLU A 476 -22.22 -1.05 -12.03
CA GLU A 476 -23.49 -1.69 -11.65
C GLU A 476 -23.26 -3.09 -11.04
N ALA A 477 -22.43 -3.92 -11.67
CA ALA A 477 -22.08 -5.25 -11.15
C ALA A 477 -21.40 -5.19 -9.78
N ILE A 478 -20.46 -4.23 -9.60
CA ILE A 478 -19.80 -3.99 -8.32
C ILE A 478 -20.82 -3.53 -7.25
N ARG A 479 -21.75 -2.62 -7.61
CA ARG A 479 -22.79 -2.15 -6.72
C ARG A 479 -23.72 -3.29 -6.28
N ARG A 480 -24.10 -4.19 -7.21
CA ARG A 480 -24.89 -5.39 -6.89
C ARG A 480 -24.14 -6.29 -5.91
N PHE A 481 -22.87 -6.58 -6.18
CA PHE A 481 -22.04 -7.37 -5.28
C PHE A 481 -21.93 -6.76 -3.87
N LYS A 482 -21.87 -5.43 -3.78
CA LYS A 482 -21.78 -4.73 -2.48
C LYS A 482 -23.11 -4.73 -1.71
N ASN A 483 -24.26 -4.52 -2.38
CA ASN A 483 -25.48 -4.10 -1.70
C ASN A 483 -26.62 -5.13 -1.80
N GLU A 484 -26.51 -6.14 -2.67
CA GLU A 484 -27.58 -7.12 -2.92
C GLU A 484 -27.16 -8.50 -2.37
N THR A 485 -28.13 -9.34 -2.04
CA THR A 485 -27.88 -10.72 -1.60
C THR A 485 -27.12 -11.49 -2.67
N TYR A 486 -27.49 -11.32 -3.95
CA TYR A 486 -26.82 -11.91 -5.10
C TYR A 486 -26.24 -10.80 -6.02
N PRO A 487 -25.05 -11.03 -6.59
CA PRO A 487 -24.21 -12.22 -6.45
C PRO A 487 -23.60 -12.33 -5.05
N ASN A 488 -23.53 -13.56 -4.54
CA ASN A 488 -22.82 -13.87 -3.31
C ASN A 488 -21.37 -14.34 -3.61
N ILE A 489 -21.18 -15.03 -4.73
CA ILE A 489 -19.88 -15.50 -5.21
C ILE A 489 -19.47 -14.72 -6.45
N VAL A 490 -18.30 -14.10 -6.40
CA VAL A 490 -17.77 -13.32 -7.52
C VAL A 490 -16.41 -13.86 -7.96
N VAL A 491 -16.29 -14.09 -9.27
CA VAL A 491 -15.04 -14.49 -9.93
C VAL A 491 -14.43 -13.28 -10.60
N THR A 492 -13.16 -12.99 -10.30
CA THR A 492 -12.44 -11.83 -10.83
C THR A 492 -11.02 -12.17 -11.24
N VAL A 493 -10.42 -11.34 -12.08
CA VAL A 493 -8.98 -11.41 -12.40
C VAL A 493 -8.23 -10.34 -11.60
N ASP A 494 -8.34 -9.08 -11.97
CA ASP A 494 -7.60 -7.97 -11.33
C ASP A 494 -8.49 -6.83 -10.86
N LEU A 495 -9.72 -6.74 -11.37
CA LEU A 495 -10.57 -5.56 -11.16
C LEU A 495 -10.89 -5.31 -9.68
N LEU A 496 -11.12 -6.39 -8.94
CA LEU A 496 -11.49 -6.33 -7.53
C LEU A 496 -10.29 -6.35 -6.57
N THR A 497 -9.06 -6.39 -7.08
CA THR A 497 -7.86 -6.33 -6.24
C THR A 497 -7.68 -4.95 -5.63
N THR A 498 -8.34 -3.93 -6.15
CA THR A 498 -8.18 -2.54 -5.73
C THR A 498 -9.50 -1.77 -5.72
N GLY A 499 -9.66 -0.91 -4.73
CA GLY A 499 -10.70 0.10 -4.69
C GLY A 499 -12.12 -0.40 -4.39
N ILE A 500 -12.35 -1.68 -4.10
CA ILE A 500 -13.69 -2.17 -3.76
C ILE A 500 -13.81 -2.39 -2.27
N ASP A 501 -14.86 -1.82 -1.73
CA ASP A 501 -15.20 -1.85 -0.32
C ASP A 501 -16.43 -2.72 -0.09
N VAL A 502 -16.23 -4.03 0.13
CA VAL A 502 -17.25 -5.01 0.48
C VAL A 502 -16.84 -5.66 1.79
N GLU A 503 -17.46 -5.25 2.89
CA GLU A 503 -17.10 -5.68 4.23
C GLU A 503 -17.48 -7.14 4.49
N GLU A 504 -18.51 -7.61 3.78
CA GLU A 504 -19.10 -8.95 3.89
C GLU A 504 -18.24 -10.07 3.28
N ILE A 505 -17.10 -9.78 2.65
CA ILE A 505 -16.23 -10.83 2.09
C ILE A 505 -15.62 -11.64 3.23
N VAL A 506 -15.98 -12.93 3.28
CA VAL A 506 -15.50 -13.88 4.28
C VAL A 506 -14.68 -15.02 3.69
N ASN A 507 -14.72 -15.24 2.38
CA ASN A 507 -13.96 -16.29 1.69
C ASN A 507 -13.14 -15.70 0.55
N LEU A 508 -11.85 -16.04 0.50
CA LEU A 508 -10.94 -15.77 -0.61
C LEU A 508 -10.43 -17.07 -1.21
N VAL A 509 -10.63 -17.23 -2.51
CA VAL A 509 -10.25 -18.45 -3.22
C VAL A 509 -9.18 -18.14 -4.26
N PHE A 510 -8.02 -18.78 -4.15
CA PHE A 510 -6.91 -18.62 -5.08
C PHE A 510 -6.89 -19.78 -6.08
N MET A 511 -7.34 -19.49 -7.31
CA MET A 511 -7.27 -20.38 -8.48
C MET A 511 -6.18 -19.96 -9.46
N ARG A 512 -5.38 -18.95 -9.08
CA ARG A 512 -4.20 -18.47 -9.83
C ARG A 512 -2.98 -18.41 -8.95
N ARG A 513 -1.82 -18.77 -9.51
CA ARG A 513 -0.53 -18.58 -8.85
C ARG A 513 -0.20 -17.10 -8.82
N ILE A 514 0.21 -16.58 -7.68
CA ILE A 514 0.64 -15.20 -7.45
C ILE A 514 2.11 -15.23 -7.02
N ARG A 515 2.94 -14.38 -7.64
CA ARG A 515 4.36 -14.23 -7.31
C ARG A 515 4.66 -12.90 -6.62
N SER A 516 3.73 -11.95 -6.71
CA SER A 516 3.85 -10.63 -6.10
C SER A 516 3.29 -10.62 -4.69
N ARG A 517 4.16 -10.40 -3.70
CA ARG A 517 3.74 -10.17 -2.31
C ARG A 517 2.71 -9.03 -2.20
N ILE A 518 2.95 -7.94 -2.93
CA ILE A 518 2.09 -6.74 -2.88
C ILE A 518 0.69 -7.08 -3.36
N LEU A 519 0.59 -7.80 -4.49
CA LEU A 519 -0.70 -8.23 -5.04
C LEU A 519 -1.42 -9.17 -4.08
N PHE A 520 -0.70 -10.12 -3.48
CA PHE A 520 -1.24 -11.02 -2.48
C PHE A 520 -1.79 -10.27 -1.26
N GLU A 521 -1.02 -9.35 -0.69
CA GLU A 521 -1.47 -8.51 0.45
C GLU A 521 -2.68 -7.62 0.09
N GLN A 522 -2.78 -7.17 -1.15
CA GLN A 522 -3.96 -6.44 -1.63
C GLN A 522 -5.19 -7.34 -1.75
N MET A 523 -5.03 -8.57 -2.22
CA MET A 523 -6.10 -9.57 -2.30
C MET A 523 -6.59 -9.94 -0.91
N LEU A 524 -5.69 -10.25 0.02
CA LEU A 524 -6.05 -10.47 1.42
C LEU A 524 -6.78 -9.28 2.01
N GLY A 525 -6.31 -8.07 1.74
CA GLY A 525 -6.90 -6.83 2.20
C GLY A 525 -8.36 -6.60 1.80
N ARG A 526 -8.89 -7.38 0.86
CA ARG A 526 -10.33 -7.33 0.51
C ARG A 526 -11.22 -7.93 1.59
N ALA A 527 -10.73 -8.92 2.31
CA ALA A 527 -11.49 -9.63 3.35
C ALA A 527 -11.15 -9.19 4.78
N THR A 528 -10.22 -8.27 4.99
CA THR A 528 -9.74 -7.88 6.34
C THR A 528 -10.67 -6.97 7.11
N ARG A 529 -11.73 -6.42 6.49
CA ARG A 529 -12.63 -5.48 7.15
C ARG A 529 -13.55 -6.16 8.14
N LEU A 530 -13.82 -5.46 9.23
CA LEU A 530 -14.85 -5.84 10.19
C LEU A 530 -16.23 -5.75 9.53
N CYS A 531 -17.10 -6.71 9.84
CA CYS A 531 -18.52 -6.67 9.49
C CYS A 531 -19.36 -7.24 10.64
N PRO A 532 -19.62 -6.44 11.69
CA PRO A 532 -20.38 -6.91 12.87
C PRO A 532 -21.79 -7.37 12.54
N GLU A 533 -22.38 -6.84 11.47
CA GLU A 533 -23.75 -7.15 11.03
C GLU A 533 -23.95 -8.62 10.65
N ILE A 534 -22.87 -9.29 10.22
CA ILE A 534 -22.86 -10.73 9.92
C ILE A 534 -22.06 -11.52 10.94
N GLY A 535 -21.58 -10.89 12.01
CA GLY A 535 -20.76 -11.55 13.03
C GLY A 535 -19.36 -11.95 12.54
N LYS A 536 -18.82 -11.25 11.55
CA LYS A 536 -17.49 -11.55 10.95
C LYS A 536 -16.39 -11.28 11.94
N ASN A 537 -15.73 -12.35 12.39
CA ASN A 537 -14.57 -12.31 13.28
C ASN A 537 -13.28 -12.79 12.60
N HIS A 538 -13.38 -13.50 11.47
CA HIS A 538 -12.26 -13.96 10.64
C HIS A 538 -12.71 -14.10 9.18
N PHE A 539 -11.78 -14.45 8.29
CA PHE A 539 -12.07 -14.87 6.93
C PHE A 539 -11.27 -16.11 6.54
N GLU A 540 -11.81 -16.88 5.60
CA GLU A 540 -11.24 -18.12 5.13
C GLU A 540 -10.43 -17.92 3.86
N ILE A 541 -9.37 -18.71 3.69
CA ILE A 541 -8.53 -18.74 2.49
C ILE A 541 -8.56 -20.14 1.93
N TYR A 542 -8.90 -20.29 0.65
CA TYR A 542 -8.83 -21.54 -0.10
C TYR A 542 -7.72 -21.43 -1.14
N ASP A 543 -6.72 -22.30 -1.05
CA ASP A 543 -5.55 -22.29 -1.90
C ASP A 543 -5.39 -23.62 -2.64
N ALA A 544 -5.70 -23.61 -3.94
CA ALA A 544 -5.58 -24.78 -4.81
C ALA A 544 -4.26 -24.80 -5.60
N VAL A 545 -3.47 -23.75 -5.56
CA VAL A 545 -2.28 -23.57 -6.42
C VAL A 545 -1.01 -23.21 -5.63
N GLY A 546 -1.05 -23.38 -4.30
CA GLY A 546 0.11 -23.22 -3.42
C GLY A 546 0.64 -21.79 -3.30
N VAL A 547 -0.25 -20.77 -3.39
CA VAL A 547 0.10 -19.36 -3.27
C VAL A 547 0.53 -19.03 -1.85
N TYR A 548 -0.25 -19.47 -0.86
CA TYR A 548 -0.04 -19.13 0.52
C TYR A 548 1.35 -19.57 1.00
N ASN A 549 1.66 -20.86 0.83
CA ASN A 549 2.95 -21.43 1.25
C ASN A 549 4.15 -20.79 0.52
N ALA A 550 3.96 -20.31 -0.70
CA ALA A 550 5.03 -19.67 -1.47
C ALA A 550 5.31 -18.24 -1.05
N LEU A 551 4.31 -17.52 -0.54
CA LEU A 551 4.41 -16.09 -0.22
C LEU A 551 4.57 -15.82 1.28
N GLU A 552 4.17 -16.75 2.15
CA GLU A 552 4.38 -16.64 3.59
C GLU A 552 5.86 -16.42 3.98
N PRO A 553 6.83 -17.19 3.47
CA PRO A 553 8.24 -16.96 3.77
C PRO A 553 8.77 -15.64 3.21
N VAL A 554 8.20 -15.15 2.10
CA VAL A 554 8.63 -13.91 1.42
C VAL A 554 8.17 -12.66 2.17
N SER A 555 7.15 -12.74 3.02
CA SER A 555 6.68 -11.61 3.85
C SER A 555 7.73 -11.14 4.87
N THR A 556 8.75 -11.95 5.14
CA THR A 556 9.87 -11.65 6.04
C THR A 556 11.18 -11.33 5.32
N MET A 557 11.29 -11.59 4.02
CA MET A 557 12.49 -11.30 3.24
C MET A 557 12.40 -9.92 2.57
N LYS A 558 13.46 -9.14 2.73
CA LYS A 558 13.69 -7.95 1.89
C LYS A 558 13.89 -8.48 0.46
N PRO A 559 13.03 -8.20 -0.51
CA PRO A 559 13.25 -8.67 -1.85
C PRO A 559 14.49 -7.99 -2.42
N VAL A 560 15.51 -8.76 -2.75
CA VAL A 560 16.50 -8.36 -3.76
C VAL A 560 15.77 -8.53 -5.09
N VAL A 561 14.87 -7.63 -5.42
CA VAL A 561 14.22 -7.65 -6.72
C VAL A 561 15.00 -6.69 -7.60
N ALA A 562 15.75 -7.27 -8.54
CA ALA A 562 16.09 -6.53 -9.74
C ALA A 562 14.79 -5.94 -10.27
N ASN A 563 14.75 -4.62 -10.41
CA ASN A 563 13.60 -3.95 -10.97
C ASN A 563 13.33 -4.56 -12.36
N PRO A 564 12.21 -5.25 -12.58
CA PRO A 564 11.96 -5.92 -13.84
C PRO A 564 11.86 -4.95 -15.02
N THR A 565 11.67 -3.68 -14.74
CA THR A 565 11.48 -2.63 -15.75
C THR A 565 12.79 -1.97 -16.20
N THR A 566 13.85 -1.99 -15.39
CA THR A 566 15.17 -1.48 -15.80
C THR A 566 15.75 -2.37 -16.86
N THR A 567 16.12 -1.84 -18.02
CA THR A 567 16.71 -2.65 -19.11
C THR A 567 18.13 -3.06 -18.76
N PHE A 568 18.68 -4.07 -19.47
CA PHE A 568 20.10 -4.39 -19.33
C PHE A 568 20.96 -3.20 -19.73
N ASP A 569 20.55 -2.42 -20.73
CA ASP A 569 21.25 -1.21 -21.15
C ASP A 569 21.29 -0.16 -20.05
N ASP A 570 20.15 0.11 -19.40
CA ASP A 570 20.08 1.06 -18.29
C ASP A 570 20.97 0.63 -17.11
N LEU A 571 21.00 -0.68 -16.82
CA LEU A 571 21.84 -1.24 -15.77
C LEU A 571 23.32 -1.12 -16.12
N ILE A 572 23.70 -1.42 -17.38
CA ILE A 572 25.09 -1.38 -17.85
C ILE A 572 25.58 0.08 -17.93
N ASP A 573 24.80 0.96 -18.53
CA ASP A 573 25.15 2.38 -18.70
C ASP A 573 25.14 3.11 -17.34
N GLY A 574 24.32 2.65 -16.38
CA GLY A 574 24.27 3.15 -15.02
C GLY A 574 25.51 2.82 -14.18
N ILE A 575 26.30 1.80 -14.54
CA ILE A 575 27.53 1.44 -13.78
C ILE A 575 28.53 2.58 -13.74
N ASP A 576 28.70 3.31 -14.86
CA ASP A 576 29.68 4.40 -14.98
C ASP A 576 29.31 5.65 -14.15
N LEU A 577 28.09 5.69 -13.63
CA LEU A 577 27.57 6.78 -12.80
C LEU A 577 27.74 6.51 -11.29
N LEU A 578 28.26 5.33 -10.91
CA LEU A 578 28.36 4.90 -9.52
C LEU A 578 29.76 5.17 -8.95
N ASP A 579 29.80 5.88 -7.84
CA ASP A 579 31.04 6.36 -7.22
C ASP A 579 31.66 5.36 -6.22
N SER A 580 30.98 4.27 -5.85
CA SER A 580 31.48 3.31 -4.87
C SER A 580 31.48 1.87 -5.40
N ASP A 581 32.49 1.09 -5.00
CA ASP A 581 32.59 -0.33 -5.38
C ASP A 581 31.37 -1.13 -4.92
N ARG A 582 30.83 -0.84 -3.74
CA ARG A 582 29.61 -1.48 -3.22
C ARG A 582 28.38 -1.19 -4.09
N ALA A 583 28.27 0.04 -4.62
CA ALA A 583 27.17 0.37 -5.52
C ALA A 583 27.32 -0.35 -6.88
N ARG A 584 28.57 -0.50 -7.37
CA ARG A 584 28.90 -1.24 -8.58
C ARG A 584 28.63 -2.76 -8.43
N GLU A 585 29.01 -3.34 -7.28
CA GLU A 585 28.68 -4.72 -6.92
C GLU A 585 27.18 -4.95 -6.93
N ASN A 586 26.40 -4.10 -6.26
CA ASN A 586 24.93 -4.17 -6.26
C ASN A 586 24.34 -4.09 -7.68
N GLN A 587 24.94 -3.29 -8.57
CA GLN A 587 24.48 -3.18 -9.96
C GLN A 587 24.76 -4.46 -10.76
N ILE A 588 25.91 -5.09 -10.56
CA ILE A 588 26.24 -6.40 -11.15
C ILE A 588 25.29 -7.47 -10.60
N ASP A 589 24.98 -7.48 -9.31
CA ASP A 589 24.01 -8.40 -8.70
C ASP A 589 22.62 -8.24 -9.31
N LEU A 590 22.20 -7.00 -9.62
CA LEU A 590 20.94 -6.74 -10.33
C LEU A 590 20.95 -7.32 -11.76
N ILE A 591 22.07 -7.21 -12.49
CA ILE A 591 22.23 -7.81 -13.83
C ILE A 591 22.16 -9.32 -13.74
N ILE A 592 22.84 -9.93 -12.77
CA ILE A 592 22.82 -11.37 -12.51
C ILE A 592 21.40 -11.84 -12.20
N ALA A 593 20.70 -11.16 -11.29
CA ALA A 593 19.35 -11.52 -10.91
C ALA A 593 18.37 -11.43 -12.08
N LYS A 594 18.47 -10.36 -12.89
CA LYS A 594 17.67 -10.17 -14.10
C LYS A 594 17.96 -11.25 -15.15
N MET A 595 19.22 -11.60 -15.33
CA MET A 595 19.62 -12.66 -16.26
C MET A 595 19.06 -14.02 -15.82
N ARG A 596 19.15 -14.37 -14.54
CA ARG A 596 18.58 -15.61 -13.97
C ARG A 596 17.08 -15.71 -14.21
N ARG A 597 16.37 -14.60 -14.08
CA ARG A 597 14.92 -14.55 -14.32
C ARG A 597 14.58 -14.85 -15.77
N ASN A 598 15.33 -14.28 -16.73
CA ASN A 598 15.10 -14.50 -18.13
C ASN A 598 15.52 -15.91 -18.59
N MET A 599 16.53 -16.51 -17.95
CA MET A 599 17.01 -17.85 -18.28
C MET A 599 15.94 -18.95 -18.16
N SER A 600 14.99 -18.79 -17.23
CA SER A 600 13.90 -19.75 -17.03
C SER A 600 12.90 -19.78 -18.20
N GLN A 601 12.89 -18.74 -19.03
CA GLN A 601 11.97 -18.54 -20.15
C GLN A 601 12.67 -18.70 -21.52
N MET A 602 13.98 -18.97 -21.53
CA MET A 602 14.74 -19.12 -22.77
C MET A 602 14.46 -20.46 -23.46
N SER A 603 13.98 -20.42 -24.70
CA SER A 603 14.03 -21.58 -25.59
C SER A 603 15.49 -22.00 -25.90
N ASP A 604 15.67 -23.21 -26.38
CA ASP A 604 17.02 -23.72 -26.73
C ASP A 604 17.67 -22.88 -27.85
N GLU A 605 16.89 -22.42 -28.82
CA GLU A 605 17.34 -21.51 -29.88
C GLU A 605 17.90 -20.18 -29.29
N TYR A 606 17.22 -19.59 -28.29
CA TYR A 606 17.70 -18.38 -27.63
C TYR A 606 18.93 -18.62 -26.77
N ARG A 607 19.08 -19.82 -26.18
CA ARG A 607 20.28 -20.20 -25.42
C ARG A 607 21.48 -20.34 -26.34
N GLU A 608 21.32 -21.03 -27.50
CA GLU A 608 22.37 -21.18 -28.50
C GLU A 608 22.82 -19.83 -29.08
N GLN A 609 21.87 -18.96 -29.41
CA GLN A 609 22.19 -17.64 -29.91
C GLN A 609 22.87 -16.77 -28.87
N PHE A 610 22.47 -16.86 -27.62
CA PHE A 610 23.17 -16.18 -26.50
C PHE A 610 24.60 -16.70 -26.40
N GLU A 611 24.81 -17.99 -26.42
CA GLU A 611 26.13 -18.62 -26.39
C GLU A 611 27.04 -18.14 -27.52
N GLN A 612 26.52 -18.01 -28.73
CA GLN A 612 27.27 -17.43 -29.83
C GLN A 612 27.65 -15.97 -29.61
N LEU A 613 26.72 -15.15 -29.12
CA LEU A 613 26.94 -13.72 -28.87
C LEU A 613 27.85 -13.46 -27.66
N SER A 614 27.87 -14.36 -26.68
CA SER A 614 28.66 -14.26 -25.47
C SER A 614 30.06 -14.87 -25.57
N GLY A 615 30.47 -15.32 -26.77
CA GLY A 615 31.78 -15.93 -27.00
C GLY A 615 31.89 -17.36 -26.47
N GLY A 616 30.82 -18.14 -26.49
CA GLY A 616 30.78 -19.57 -26.13
C GLY A 616 30.41 -19.81 -24.65
N LEU A 617 29.85 -18.85 -23.99
CA LEU A 617 29.33 -19.02 -22.63
C LEU A 617 27.84 -19.27 -22.68
N THR A 618 27.38 -20.39 -22.13
CA THR A 618 25.95 -20.59 -21.90
C THR A 618 25.40 -19.52 -20.91
N PRO A 619 24.10 -19.18 -20.93
CA PRO A 619 23.51 -18.23 -19.99
C PRO A 619 23.86 -18.56 -18.53
N LYS A 620 23.82 -19.83 -18.14
CA LYS A 620 24.16 -20.30 -16.80
C LYS A 620 25.65 -20.05 -16.47
N GLN A 621 26.56 -20.43 -17.41
CA GLN A 621 28.00 -20.22 -17.22
C GLN A 621 28.35 -18.73 -17.16
N PHE A 622 27.67 -17.89 -17.94
CA PHE A 622 27.82 -16.45 -17.92
C PHE A 622 27.50 -15.87 -16.54
N VAL A 623 26.35 -16.21 -15.97
CA VAL A 623 25.91 -15.75 -14.64
C VAL A 623 26.84 -16.26 -13.53
N GLU A 624 27.22 -17.55 -13.56
CA GLU A 624 28.13 -18.12 -12.57
C GLU A 624 29.53 -17.48 -12.62
N LYS A 625 29.98 -17.12 -13.79
CA LYS A 625 31.27 -16.45 -14.01
C LYS A 625 31.23 -15.01 -13.48
N LEU A 626 30.16 -14.25 -13.76
CA LEU A 626 29.98 -12.91 -13.23
C LEU A 626 29.97 -12.89 -11.70
N HIS A 627 29.28 -13.84 -11.08
CA HIS A 627 29.14 -13.91 -9.62
C HIS A 627 30.48 -14.22 -8.91
N LYS A 628 31.42 -14.88 -9.58
CA LYS A 628 32.69 -15.34 -8.97
C LYS A 628 33.88 -14.41 -9.25
N MET A 629 33.73 -13.42 -10.13
CA MET A 629 34.87 -12.57 -10.51
C MET A 629 34.84 -11.25 -9.71
N PRO A 630 36.02 -10.59 -9.57
CA PRO A 630 36.09 -9.24 -9.01
C PRO A 630 35.22 -8.25 -9.79
N VAL A 631 34.65 -7.26 -9.09
CA VAL A 631 33.67 -6.32 -9.63
C VAL A 631 34.14 -5.62 -10.92
N ASP A 632 35.39 -5.17 -11.00
CA ASP A 632 35.92 -4.51 -12.19
C ASP A 632 35.90 -5.43 -13.42
N LYS A 633 36.29 -6.69 -13.22
CA LYS A 633 36.21 -7.70 -14.31
C LYS A 633 34.81 -8.08 -14.70
N ALA A 634 33.89 -8.09 -13.73
CA ALA A 634 32.48 -8.32 -13.99
C ALA A 634 31.90 -7.18 -14.84
N ILE A 635 32.26 -5.92 -14.53
CA ILE A 635 31.88 -4.73 -15.30
C ILE A 635 32.39 -4.82 -16.74
N GLU A 636 33.67 -5.12 -16.93
CA GLU A 636 34.22 -5.30 -18.27
C GLU A 636 33.52 -6.41 -19.06
N THR A 637 33.23 -7.54 -18.38
CA THR A 637 32.54 -8.68 -19.00
C THR A 637 31.13 -8.31 -19.43
N VAL A 638 30.37 -7.61 -18.58
CA VAL A 638 29.00 -7.19 -18.88
C VAL A 638 28.98 -6.19 -20.04
N LYS A 639 29.88 -5.21 -20.04
CA LYS A 639 30.01 -4.23 -21.13
C LYS A 639 30.40 -4.88 -22.46
N HIS A 640 31.31 -5.85 -22.43
CA HIS A 640 31.73 -6.58 -23.62
C HIS A 640 30.60 -7.44 -24.21
N ASN A 641 29.69 -7.95 -23.37
CA ASN A 641 28.59 -8.83 -23.78
C ASN A 641 27.24 -8.09 -23.85
N LYS A 642 27.25 -6.76 -23.98
CA LYS A 642 26.03 -5.95 -24.05
C LYS A 642 25.05 -6.43 -25.11
N GLN A 643 25.55 -6.83 -26.30
CA GLN A 643 24.70 -7.37 -27.38
C GLN A 643 24.02 -8.69 -27.03
N ALA A 644 24.69 -9.59 -26.30
CA ALA A 644 24.08 -10.82 -25.83
C ALA A 644 22.99 -10.57 -24.82
N LEU A 645 23.20 -9.61 -23.92
CA LEU A 645 22.19 -9.21 -22.92
C LEU A 645 20.99 -8.48 -23.54
N GLU A 646 21.22 -7.64 -24.55
CA GLU A 646 20.12 -7.03 -25.33
C GLU A 646 19.31 -8.06 -26.10
N TYR A 647 19.97 -9.10 -26.63
CA TYR A 647 19.28 -10.17 -27.34
C TYR A 647 18.28 -10.89 -26.43
N VAL A 648 18.65 -11.15 -25.18
CA VAL A 648 17.76 -11.73 -24.17
C VAL A 648 16.45 -10.92 -24.00
N ARG A 649 16.51 -9.60 -24.18
CA ARG A 649 15.34 -8.72 -24.10
C ARG A 649 14.32 -8.93 -25.23
N ARG A 650 14.80 -9.38 -26.40
CA ARG A 650 13.99 -9.49 -27.63
C ARG A 650 13.27 -10.83 -27.78
N MET A 651 13.39 -11.72 -26.78
CA MET A 651 12.76 -13.03 -26.83
C MET A 651 11.24 -12.89 -26.97
N PRO A 652 10.61 -13.55 -27.95
CA PRO A 652 9.17 -13.68 -27.98
C PRO A 652 8.73 -14.50 -26.76
N LYS A 653 7.63 -14.11 -26.17
CA LYS A 653 7.06 -14.83 -25.03
C LYS A 653 6.01 -15.77 -25.59
N GLU A 654 6.13 -17.05 -25.24
CA GLU A 654 5.19 -18.07 -25.65
C GLU A 654 3.79 -17.75 -25.15
N ARG A 655 2.81 -17.68 -26.07
CA ARG A 655 1.39 -17.42 -25.78
C ARG A 655 0.53 -18.67 -25.86
N GLU A 656 1.09 -19.78 -26.31
CA GLU A 656 0.37 -21.02 -26.50
C GLU A 656 0.02 -21.66 -25.14
N LYS A 657 -1.24 -22.11 -25.00
CA LYS A 657 -1.72 -22.90 -23.86
C LYS A 657 -2.02 -24.30 -24.30
N PHE A 658 -1.46 -25.28 -23.61
CA PHE A 658 -1.75 -26.70 -23.84
C PHE A 658 -3.06 -27.08 -23.13
N LEU A 659 -3.87 -27.94 -23.76
CA LEU A 659 -5.08 -28.50 -23.19
C LEU A 659 -4.82 -29.94 -22.73
N SER A 660 -5.26 -30.29 -21.52
CA SER A 660 -5.21 -31.65 -21.00
C SER A 660 -6.60 -32.07 -20.57
N ASP A 661 -6.99 -33.27 -20.87
CA ASP A 661 -8.23 -33.95 -20.47
C ASP A 661 -8.00 -35.06 -19.45
N GLU A 662 -6.83 -35.11 -18.81
CA GLU A 662 -6.53 -36.07 -17.75
C GLU A 662 -7.55 -35.99 -16.62
N GLU A 663 -8.02 -37.14 -16.18
CA GLU A 663 -8.91 -37.23 -15.01
C GLU A 663 -8.16 -36.82 -13.74
N ASP A 664 -8.80 -36.00 -12.90
CA ASP A 664 -8.25 -35.58 -11.63
C ASP A 664 -9.05 -36.18 -10.46
N LYS A 665 -8.37 -36.40 -9.32
CA LYS A 665 -8.96 -36.87 -8.07
C LYS A 665 -8.41 -36.10 -6.90
N LEU A 666 -9.30 -35.73 -6.00
CA LEU A 666 -8.93 -35.11 -4.74
C LEU A 666 -8.07 -36.09 -3.91
N THR A 667 -6.88 -35.68 -3.52
CA THR A 667 -6.00 -36.49 -2.65
C THR A 667 -6.08 -36.03 -1.21
N SER A 668 -6.22 -34.74 -0.96
CA SER A 668 -6.44 -34.23 0.40
C SER A 668 -7.09 -32.84 0.36
N HIS A 669 -7.86 -32.58 1.40
CA HIS A 669 -8.31 -31.23 1.78
C HIS A 669 -7.94 -31.06 3.26
N THR A 670 -7.00 -30.18 3.54
CA THR A 670 -6.48 -29.98 4.90
C THR A 670 -6.43 -28.48 5.21
N ARG A 671 -6.60 -28.16 6.49
CA ARG A 671 -6.39 -26.83 7.03
C ARG A 671 -4.99 -26.76 7.63
N GLY A 672 -4.18 -25.79 7.22
CA GLY A 672 -2.82 -25.62 7.74
C GLY A 672 -2.81 -24.87 9.08
N TYR A 673 -1.91 -25.27 9.99
CA TYR A 673 -1.71 -24.65 11.32
C TYR A 673 -0.24 -24.28 11.47
N GLY A 674 0.21 -23.16 10.89
CA GLY A 674 1.62 -22.79 10.92
C GLY A 674 2.51 -23.90 10.35
N ASN A 675 3.43 -24.41 11.18
CA ASN A 675 4.28 -25.56 10.81
C ASN A 675 3.61 -26.93 11.07
N ALA A 676 2.48 -26.96 11.79
CA ALA A 676 1.76 -28.15 12.12
C ALA A 676 0.68 -28.49 11.08
N THR A 677 0.50 -29.78 10.81
CA THR A 677 -0.55 -30.27 9.90
C THR A 677 -1.85 -30.66 10.62
N LYS A 678 -1.80 -30.74 11.94
CA LYS A 678 -2.94 -31.14 12.78
C LYS A 678 -3.14 -30.17 13.94
N PRO A 679 -4.38 -29.90 14.35
CA PRO A 679 -4.68 -29.02 15.47
C PRO A 679 -4.02 -29.42 16.77
N GLU A 680 -3.90 -30.71 17.03
CA GLU A 680 -3.24 -31.27 18.23
C GLU A 680 -1.76 -30.91 18.30
N ASP A 681 -1.06 -31.02 17.17
CA ASP A 681 0.35 -30.69 17.06
C ASP A 681 0.57 -29.17 17.22
N TYR A 682 -0.29 -28.36 16.64
CA TYR A 682 -0.27 -26.90 16.76
C TYR A 682 -0.46 -26.44 18.21
N LEU A 683 -1.47 -26.97 18.90
CA LEU A 683 -1.69 -26.66 20.32
C LEU A 683 -0.56 -27.20 21.21
N LYS A 684 0.11 -28.27 20.80
CA LYS A 684 1.30 -28.78 21.48
C LYS A 684 2.50 -27.85 21.26
N GLU A 685 2.77 -27.44 20.03
CA GLU A 685 3.84 -26.49 19.72
C GLU A 685 3.63 -25.17 20.47
N PHE A 686 2.41 -24.64 20.52
CA PHE A 686 2.10 -23.50 21.35
C PHE A 686 2.40 -23.72 22.83
N ARG A 687 2.03 -24.83 23.37
CA ARG A 687 2.35 -25.20 24.77
C ARG A 687 3.85 -25.24 25.02
N ASP A 688 4.58 -25.93 24.14
CA ASP A 688 6.04 -26.05 24.24
C ASP A 688 6.72 -24.67 24.12
N PHE A 689 6.19 -23.78 23.25
CA PHE A 689 6.66 -22.42 23.14
C PHE A 689 6.44 -21.61 24.44
N ILE A 690 5.24 -21.68 25.04
CA ILE A 690 4.94 -21.01 26.30
C ILE A 690 5.87 -21.48 27.39
N ASP A 691 6.02 -22.80 27.55
CA ASP A 691 6.84 -23.40 28.61
C ASP A 691 8.32 -23.04 28.51
N ASN A 692 8.86 -22.98 27.28
CA ASN A 692 10.27 -22.64 27.05
C ASN A 692 10.57 -21.17 27.20
N ASN A 693 9.61 -20.28 26.91
CA ASN A 693 9.83 -18.84 26.86
C ASN A 693 9.21 -18.06 28.03
N LEU A 694 8.54 -18.73 28.99
CA LEU A 694 7.82 -18.07 30.07
C LEU A 694 8.70 -17.12 30.90
N ASN A 695 9.97 -17.47 31.09
CA ASN A 695 10.93 -16.69 31.86
C ASN A 695 11.78 -15.74 31.01
N GLU A 696 11.79 -15.91 29.70
CA GLU A 696 12.60 -15.11 28.77
C GLU A 696 11.83 -13.91 28.21
N ILE A 697 10.54 -14.10 27.93
CA ILE A 697 9.67 -13.06 27.39
C ILE A 697 8.95 -12.34 28.54
N VAL A 698 9.35 -11.10 28.84
CA VAL A 698 8.83 -10.33 29.96
C VAL A 698 7.30 -10.19 29.91
N ALA A 699 6.74 -9.89 28.74
CA ALA A 699 5.29 -9.77 28.56
C ALA A 699 4.55 -11.09 28.79
N LEU A 700 5.13 -12.23 28.42
CA LEU A 700 4.57 -13.55 28.68
C LEU A 700 4.53 -13.86 30.19
N ASN A 701 5.62 -13.55 30.88
CA ASN A 701 5.71 -13.70 32.34
C ASN A 701 4.70 -12.80 33.07
N ILE A 702 4.52 -11.56 32.59
CA ILE A 702 3.52 -10.62 33.14
C ILE A 702 2.11 -11.20 33.00
N VAL A 703 1.73 -11.70 31.84
CA VAL A 703 0.40 -12.31 31.62
C VAL A 703 0.17 -13.50 32.55
N ALA A 704 1.18 -14.33 32.74
CA ALA A 704 1.08 -15.55 33.56
C ALA A 704 1.07 -15.25 35.05
N THR A 705 1.90 -14.33 35.55
CA THR A 705 2.17 -14.17 36.98
C THR A 705 1.67 -12.85 37.57
N ARG A 706 1.63 -11.78 36.79
CA ARG A 706 1.31 -10.43 37.26
C ARG A 706 0.42 -9.67 36.26
N PRO A 707 -0.75 -10.19 35.89
CA PRO A 707 -1.60 -9.64 34.83
C PRO A 707 -1.97 -8.16 35.06
N LYS A 708 -1.95 -7.66 36.29
CA LYS A 708 -2.17 -6.25 36.63
C LYS A 708 -1.11 -5.30 36.07
N GLU A 709 0.09 -5.78 35.80
CA GLU A 709 1.18 -4.99 35.20
C GLU A 709 1.14 -5.00 33.68
N LEU A 710 0.15 -5.66 33.05
CA LEU A 710 0.05 -5.76 31.61
C LEU A 710 -0.36 -4.41 31.00
N THR A 711 0.50 -3.89 30.14
CA THR A 711 0.25 -2.67 29.39
C THR A 711 -0.16 -2.98 27.93
N ARG A 712 -0.83 -2.05 27.26
CA ARG A 712 -1.11 -2.17 25.80
C ARG A 712 0.17 -2.42 25.00
N LYS A 713 1.26 -1.74 25.36
CA LYS A 713 2.54 -1.88 24.66
C LYS A 713 3.09 -3.29 24.81
N SER A 714 3.13 -3.82 26.04
CA SER A 714 3.63 -5.15 26.30
C SER A 714 2.73 -6.24 25.70
N LEU A 715 1.41 -6.07 25.70
CA LEU A 715 0.49 -6.98 25.02
C LEU A 715 0.70 -6.97 23.50
N LYS A 716 0.89 -5.81 22.91
CA LYS A 716 1.18 -5.66 21.48
C LYS A 716 2.51 -6.32 21.10
N GLU A 717 3.55 -6.10 21.90
CA GLU A 717 4.86 -6.75 21.71
C GLU A 717 4.73 -8.28 21.80
N LEU A 718 3.98 -8.78 22.79
CA LEU A 718 3.73 -10.21 22.96
C LEU A 718 2.98 -10.81 21.76
N LYS A 719 1.88 -10.21 21.34
CA LYS A 719 1.14 -10.65 20.15
C LYS A 719 2.03 -10.66 18.90
N THR A 720 2.87 -9.65 18.71
CA THR A 720 3.81 -9.60 17.58
C THR A 720 4.85 -10.74 17.63
N ILE A 721 5.32 -11.11 18.82
CA ILE A 721 6.24 -12.25 18.99
C ILE A 721 5.53 -13.55 18.66
N LEU A 722 4.32 -13.77 19.20
CA LEU A 722 3.54 -14.97 18.97
C LEU A 722 3.16 -15.13 17.50
N ASP A 723 2.77 -14.05 16.84
CA ASP A 723 2.50 -14.04 15.40
C ASP A 723 3.73 -14.41 14.55
N ARG A 724 4.90 -13.91 14.94
CA ARG A 724 6.15 -14.27 14.27
C ARG A 724 6.47 -15.76 14.39
N GLU A 725 6.13 -16.35 15.53
CA GLU A 725 6.26 -17.79 15.81
C GLU A 725 5.04 -18.59 15.33
N HIS A 726 4.16 -17.96 14.50
CA HIS A 726 2.96 -18.55 13.90
C HIS A 726 1.84 -18.94 14.88
N PHE A 727 1.78 -18.32 16.06
CA PHE A 727 0.72 -18.53 17.04
C PHE A 727 -0.26 -17.35 17.05
N SER A 728 -1.25 -17.39 16.18
CA SER A 728 -2.34 -16.39 16.18
C SER A 728 -3.50 -16.82 17.06
N GLU A 729 -4.22 -15.83 17.60
CA GLU A 729 -5.42 -16.04 18.41
C GLU A 729 -6.48 -16.85 17.67
N THR A 730 -6.70 -16.51 16.39
CA THR A 730 -7.67 -17.17 15.51
C THR A 730 -7.31 -18.63 15.25
N MET A 731 -6.03 -18.91 14.97
CA MET A 731 -5.56 -20.29 14.77
C MET A 731 -5.67 -21.14 16.03
N LEU A 732 -5.41 -20.57 17.21
CA LEU A 732 -5.56 -21.24 18.49
C LEU A 732 -7.03 -21.56 18.77
N GLN A 733 -7.95 -20.64 18.52
CA GLN A 733 -9.40 -20.85 18.65
C GLN A 733 -9.87 -21.97 17.72
N THR A 734 -9.44 -21.94 16.46
CA THR A 734 -9.80 -22.94 15.45
C THR A 734 -9.26 -24.31 15.83
N ALA A 735 -7.98 -24.42 16.19
CA ALA A 735 -7.39 -25.69 16.63
C ALA A 735 -8.04 -26.26 17.90
N TRP A 736 -8.42 -25.39 18.85
CA TRP A 736 -9.15 -25.78 20.03
C TRP A 736 -10.54 -26.30 19.70
N LYS A 737 -11.29 -25.60 18.86
CA LYS A 737 -12.62 -26.01 18.39
C LYS A 737 -12.60 -27.37 17.70
N GLU A 738 -11.63 -27.59 16.81
CA GLU A 738 -11.49 -28.89 16.13
C GLU A 738 -11.10 -30.02 17.05
N MET A 739 -10.33 -29.80 18.13
CA MET A 739 -9.97 -30.80 19.10
C MET A 739 -11.06 -31.13 20.12
N THR A 740 -11.74 -30.09 20.61
CA THR A 740 -12.65 -30.25 21.76
C THR A 740 -14.12 -30.19 21.36
N ASN A 741 -14.43 -29.80 20.12
CA ASN A 741 -15.77 -29.50 19.63
C ASN A 741 -16.46 -28.37 20.42
N GLU A 742 -15.67 -27.49 21.05
CA GLU A 742 -16.10 -26.33 21.82
C GLU A 742 -15.70 -25.06 21.09
N ASP A 743 -16.69 -24.24 20.73
CA ASP A 743 -16.47 -22.95 20.10
C ASP A 743 -16.35 -21.85 21.17
N ILE A 744 -15.12 -21.59 21.60
CA ILE A 744 -14.81 -20.59 22.63
C ILE A 744 -14.04 -19.43 21.99
N ALA A 745 -14.64 -18.26 21.95
CA ALA A 745 -13.97 -17.02 21.53
C ALA A 745 -13.01 -16.49 22.61
N ALA A 746 -11.99 -17.28 22.93
CA ALA A 746 -10.98 -16.94 23.91
C ALA A 746 -9.89 -16.07 23.28
N ASP A 747 -9.43 -15.08 24.04
CA ASP A 747 -8.30 -14.24 23.61
C ASP A 747 -6.95 -14.90 23.96
N ILE A 748 -5.87 -14.33 23.42
CA ILE A 748 -4.52 -14.85 23.64
C ILE A 748 -4.11 -14.88 25.10
N ILE A 749 -4.63 -13.98 25.93
CA ILE A 749 -4.39 -13.96 27.37
C ILE A 749 -4.99 -15.21 28.03
N SER A 750 -6.21 -15.56 27.66
CA SER A 750 -6.91 -16.77 28.16
C SER A 750 -6.16 -18.06 27.79
N PHE A 751 -5.65 -18.17 26.54
CA PHE A 751 -4.83 -19.32 26.13
C PHE A 751 -3.50 -19.42 26.91
N ILE A 752 -2.80 -18.29 27.09
CA ILE A 752 -1.55 -18.26 27.86
C ILE A 752 -1.80 -18.65 29.33
N ARG A 753 -2.84 -18.08 29.95
CA ARG A 753 -3.17 -18.37 31.36
C ARG A 753 -3.64 -19.82 31.57
N GLN A 754 -4.46 -20.34 30.66
CA GLN A 754 -4.88 -21.72 30.66
C GLN A 754 -3.65 -22.65 30.66
N ARG A 755 -2.62 -22.33 29.87
CA ARG A 755 -1.42 -23.15 29.82
C ARG A 755 -0.50 -22.95 31.03
N SER A 756 -0.22 -21.71 31.42
CA SER A 756 0.82 -21.38 32.42
C SER A 756 0.36 -21.61 33.86
N ILE A 757 -0.90 -21.42 34.19
CA ILE A 757 -1.45 -21.52 35.53
C ILE A 757 -2.67 -22.41 35.66
N GLY A 758 -3.11 -23.06 34.56
CA GLY A 758 -4.22 -24.03 34.57
C GLY A 758 -5.60 -23.39 34.70
N ASP A 759 -5.75 -22.10 34.36
CA ASP A 759 -7.05 -21.45 34.33
C ASP A 759 -7.99 -22.13 33.32
N VAL A 760 -9.29 -22.10 33.58
CA VAL A 760 -10.30 -22.60 32.64
C VAL A 760 -10.33 -21.67 31.42
N LEU A 761 -10.33 -22.26 30.23
CA LEU A 761 -10.47 -21.49 28.99
C LEU A 761 -11.90 -20.93 28.90
N ILE A 762 -12.04 -19.64 28.83
CA ILE A 762 -13.33 -18.94 28.74
C ILE A 762 -13.24 -17.85 27.65
N SER A 763 -14.39 -17.43 27.14
CA SER A 763 -14.42 -16.36 26.15
C SER A 763 -13.86 -15.05 26.75
N LYS A 764 -13.33 -14.19 25.88
CA LYS A 764 -12.88 -12.84 26.25
C LYS A 764 -13.98 -12.08 26.99
N ASP A 765 -15.20 -12.15 26.47
CA ASP A 765 -16.34 -11.40 27.01
C ASP A 765 -16.73 -11.93 28.39
N ASP A 766 -16.80 -13.25 28.58
CA ASP A 766 -17.07 -13.86 29.87
C ASP A 766 -15.99 -13.53 30.91
N ARG A 767 -14.71 -13.50 30.51
CA ARG A 767 -13.62 -13.12 31.39
C ARG A 767 -13.79 -11.69 31.90
N ILE A 768 -14.14 -10.75 31.02
CA ILE A 768 -14.36 -9.36 31.37
C ILE A 768 -15.63 -9.20 32.24
N HIS A 769 -16.74 -9.83 31.85
CA HIS A 769 -17.98 -9.81 32.63
C HIS A 769 -17.78 -10.37 34.04
N ASN A 770 -17.08 -11.50 34.16
CA ASN A 770 -16.79 -12.12 35.46
C ASN A 770 -15.91 -11.22 36.34
N ALA A 771 -14.91 -10.54 35.77
CA ALA A 771 -14.07 -9.61 36.52
C ALA A 771 -14.89 -8.43 37.06
N ILE A 772 -15.68 -7.78 36.23
CA ILE A 772 -16.56 -6.65 36.63
C ILE A 772 -17.62 -7.12 37.63
N ALA A 773 -18.26 -8.27 37.43
CA ALA A 773 -19.24 -8.82 38.37
C ALA A 773 -18.62 -9.12 39.74
N LYS A 774 -17.40 -9.65 39.76
CA LYS A 774 -16.63 -9.91 40.99
C LYS A 774 -16.33 -8.61 41.73
N THR A 775 -15.85 -7.58 41.01
CA THR A 775 -15.59 -6.25 41.61
C THR A 775 -16.88 -5.64 42.17
N LYS A 776 -18.01 -5.70 41.46
CA LYS A 776 -19.31 -5.25 41.96
C LYS A 776 -19.76 -6.02 43.23
N ALA A 777 -19.51 -7.33 43.25
CA ALA A 777 -19.86 -8.16 44.42
C ALA A 777 -18.99 -7.91 45.63
N ASN A 778 -17.72 -7.60 45.46
CA ASN A 778 -16.77 -7.25 46.52
C ASN A 778 -17.04 -5.87 47.15
N HIS A 779 -17.75 -4.98 46.40
CA HIS A 779 -18.04 -3.61 46.82
C HIS A 779 -19.55 -3.31 46.78
N PRO A 780 -20.33 -3.92 47.67
CA PRO A 780 -21.80 -3.72 47.72
C PRO A 780 -22.21 -2.29 48.10
N GLU A 781 -21.29 -1.47 48.64
CA GLU A 781 -21.49 -0.08 49.01
C GLU A 781 -21.45 0.90 47.85
N LEU A 782 -21.14 0.46 46.63
CA LEU A 782 -21.02 1.33 45.47
C LEU A 782 -22.32 2.04 45.13
N SER A 783 -22.25 3.36 44.94
CA SER A 783 -23.36 4.19 44.50
C SER A 783 -23.73 3.90 43.04
N LYS A 784 -24.98 4.28 42.65
CA LYS A 784 -25.42 4.19 41.24
C LYS A 784 -24.45 4.86 40.23
N ILE A 785 -23.81 5.94 40.64
CA ILE A 785 -22.85 6.69 39.80
C ILE A 785 -21.60 5.82 39.57
N GLN A 786 -21.09 5.21 40.62
CA GLN A 786 -19.91 4.33 40.55
C GLN A 786 -20.18 3.05 39.74
N LEU A 787 -21.37 2.45 39.99
CA LEU A 787 -21.81 1.31 39.14
C LEU A 787 -21.91 1.70 37.67
N GLY A 788 -22.46 2.87 37.34
CA GLY A 788 -22.51 3.34 35.95
C GLY A 788 -21.13 3.64 35.33
N TRP A 789 -20.13 3.94 36.17
CA TRP A 789 -18.74 4.01 35.71
C TRP A 789 -18.14 2.63 35.48
N LEU A 790 -18.43 1.63 36.31
CA LEU A 790 -17.99 0.25 36.08
C LEU A 790 -18.59 -0.32 34.81
N ASP A 791 -19.87 -0.03 34.49
CA ASP A 791 -20.49 -0.47 33.22
C ASP A 791 -19.78 0.14 32.00
N ARG A 792 -19.30 1.39 32.11
CA ARG A 792 -18.52 2.03 31.01
C ARG A 792 -17.11 1.47 30.90
N ILE A 793 -16.48 1.14 32.03
CA ILE A 793 -15.19 0.46 32.06
C ILE A 793 -15.33 -0.91 31.39
N GLU A 794 -16.39 -1.67 31.70
CA GLU A 794 -16.72 -2.94 31.07
C GLU A 794 -16.86 -2.80 29.55
N ALA A 795 -17.69 -1.86 29.09
CA ALA A 795 -17.87 -1.60 27.67
C ALA A 795 -16.58 -1.18 26.95
N GLN A 796 -15.65 -0.55 27.65
CA GLN A 796 -14.35 -0.18 27.11
C GLN A 796 -13.39 -1.38 27.08
N LEU A 797 -13.40 -2.24 28.10
CA LEU A 797 -12.62 -3.47 28.15
C LEU A 797 -13.03 -4.46 27.06
N LEU A 798 -14.32 -4.54 26.74
CA LEU A 798 -14.81 -5.36 25.61
C LEU A 798 -14.24 -4.88 24.26
N LYS A 799 -13.92 -3.60 24.13
CA LYS A 799 -13.27 -3.03 22.95
C LYS A 799 -11.74 -3.15 23.02
N GLU A 800 -11.18 -2.92 24.21
CA GLU A 800 -9.75 -2.85 24.45
C GLU A 800 -9.39 -3.70 25.68
N VAL A 801 -8.71 -4.78 25.51
CA VAL A 801 -8.44 -5.82 26.52
C VAL A 801 -7.68 -5.30 27.76
N VAL A 802 -7.02 -4.17 27.65
CA VAL A 802 -6.18 -3.57 28.71
C VAL A 802 -6.62 -2.14 29.01
N LEU A 803 -6.87 -1.84 30.29
CA LEU A 803 -7.09 -0.50 30.79
C LEU A 803 -5.78 0.09 31.32
N ASN A 804 -5.55 1.34 30.97
CA ASN A 804 -4.50 2.16 31.56
C ASN A 804 -5.04 3.59 31.78
N ARG A 805 -4.23 4.46 32.36
CA ARG A 805 -4.63 5.85 32.65
C ARG A 805 -5.02 6.62 31.38
N GLU A 806 -4.35 6.34 30.26
CA GLU A 806 -4.61 6.96 28.95
C GLU A 806 -5.98 6.56 28.38
N THR A 807 -6.49 5.38 28.76
CA THR A 807 -7.83 4.92 28.34
C THR A 807 -8.93 5.88 28.80
N PHE A 808 -8.75 6.53 29.97
CA PHE A 808 -9.70 7.51 30.52
C PHE A 808 -9.61 8.89 29.85
N ASP A 809 -8.65 9.11 28.96
CA ASP A 809 -8.57 10.27 28.09
C ASP A 809 -9.26 10.02 26.73
N SER A 810 -9.79 8.79 26.50
CA SER A 810 -10.61 8.46 25.34
C SER A 810 -12.02 9.06 25.45
N GLU A 811 -12.74 9.18 24.33
CA GLU A 811 -14.05 9.85 24.25
C GLU A 811 -15.11 9.31 25.21
N ALA A 812 -15.08 8.00 25.50
CA ALA A 812 -16.01 7.37 26.44
C ALA A 812 -15.97 8.02 27.84
N PHE A 813 -14.85 8.60 28.21
CA PHE A 813 -14.60 9.20 29.52
C PHE A 813 -14.28 10.68 29.46
N LYS A 814 -13.58 11.17 28.43
CA LYS A 814 -13.10 12.56 28.31
C LYS A 814 -14.21 13.58 28.38
N ASN A 815 -15.31 13.36 27.66
CA ASN A 815 -16.49 14.24 27.64
C ASN A 815 -17.25 14.29 28.97
N LYS A 816 -16.86 13.44 29.93
CA LYS A 816 -17.44 13.38 31.31
C LYS A 816 -16.42 13.68 32.36
N GLY A 817 -15.31 14.32 31.99
CA GLY A 817 -14.26 14.79 32.87
C GLY A 817 -13.04 13.88 33.02
N GLY A 818 -12.94 12.84 32.18
CA GLY A 818 -11.75 11.97 32.04
C GLY A 818 -11.36 11.26 33.34
N TYR A 819 -10.11 10.84 33.44
CA TYR A 819 -9.55 10.15 34.61
C TYR A 819 -9.88 10.86 35.93
N ASN A 820 -9.72 12.16 35.99
CA ASN A 820 -9.90 12.92 37.23
C ASN A 820 -11.34 12.88 37.76
N ALA A 821 -12.33 12.90 36.89
CA ALA A 821 -13.74 12.83 37.30
C ALA A 821 -14.12 11.43 37.77
N VAL A 822 -13.65 10.39 37.06
CA VAL A 822 -13.88 8.99 37.45
C VAL A 822 -13.17 8.70 38.79
N ASN A 823 -11.91 9.11 38.92
CA ASN A 823 -11.14 8.92 40.15
C ASN A 823 -11.77 9.62 41.35
N LYS A 824 -12.31 10.85 41.17
CA LYS A 824 -13.08 11.56 42.20
C LYS A 824 -14.35 10.81 42.59
N ALA A 825 -15.05 10.21 41.61
CA ALA A 825 -16.25 9.42 41.88
C ALA A 825 -15.94 8.17 42.71
N PHE A 826 -14.75 7.58 42.57
CA PHE A 826 -14.27 6.46 43.38
C PHE A 826 -13.47 6.89 44.63
N GLY A 827 -13.62 8.11 45.08
CA GLY A 827 -12.98 8.61 46.31
C GLY A 827 -11.46 8.63 46.23
N GLN A 828 -10.88 8.92 45.06
CA GLN A 828 -9.43 8.92 44.76
C GLN A 828 -8.79 7.53 44.79
N LYS A 829 -9.58 6.46 44.59
CA LYS A 829 -9.16 5.05 44.64
C LYS A 829 -9.39 4.31 43.31
N LEU A 830 -9.55 5.04 42.21
CA LEU A 830 -9.84 4.43 40.91
C LEU A 830 -8.77 3.40 40.52
N ASP A 831 -7.49 3.66 40.76
CA ASP A 831 -6.39 2.75 40.46
C ASP A 831 -6.52 1.41 41.23
N GLU A 832 -7.02 1.44 42.50
CA GLU A 832 -7.30 0.22 43.28
C GLU A 832 -8.40 -0.64 42.60
N PHE A 833 -9.46 0.01 42.09
CA PHE A 833 -10.53 -0.66 41.34
C PHE A 833 -10.07 -1.20 39.98
N ILE A 834 -9.24 -0.47 39.27
CA ILE A 834 -8.65 -0.92 38.00
C ILE A 834 -7.77 -2.15 38.23
N ASP A 835 -7.00 -2.14 39.34
CA ASP A 835 -6.17 -3.25 39.75
C ASP A 835 -6.98 -4.49 40.16
N GLU A 836 -8.20 -4.33 40.62
CA GLU A 836 -9.09 -5.42 41.01
C GLU A 836 -9.78 -6.03 39.79
N ILE A 837 -10.12 -5.25 38.78
CA ILE A 837 -10.69 -5.67 37.52
C ILE A 837 -9.64 -6.40 36.67
#